data_83d527333b941c5aedf539b3feb14251
#
_entry.id   83d527333b941c5aedf539b3feb14251
#
_cell.length_a   1.000
_cell.length_b   1.000
_cell.length_c   1.000
_cell.angle_alpha   90.00
_cell.angle_beta   90.00
_cell.angle_gamma   90.00
#
_symmetry.space_group_name_H-M   'P 1'
#
loop_
_entity.id
_entity.type
_entity.pdbx_description
1 polymer ?
#
loop_
_entity_poly.entity_id
_entity_poly.type
_entity_poly.pdbx_seq_one_letter_code
_entity_poly.pdbx_strand_id
1 'polypeptide(L)'
;MCGIAGLTGPWGAALTAAMTEAVAHRGPDGHGAWSEDGVALGHRRLSIIDLSDAAAQPMQTPDGRFVLTYNGEIYNYRDLRAGLEQAGVQFRTGSDTEVLLHLLARDGLACVEKLNGIFAFAIWDRETRTLSLARDHLGVKPLYYAVLSKGFLFASELKALTLCPDLPRELDPSTVGDHLGYLWTAGENTMLKSVKKLRPGCTLTVSADGSVACDRFYRTPQFDPAAPVTDPDPRALQSHIDGIVTDQMVADVEVGALLSGGVDSSAIVAAMCRATDSDKITTFCAAVTRPDSGTDNFGDDQSHARLVAAHLGVRLIEVPTDADLIDALPAMVWQLDEPTADFAAVQTLMLAEAARANGIKVLLSGVGGDDLFTGYGRHTAGLIWALANRVPGLRSLGAGALGLFPPSSIIGRRLQRIGALLAMEQDAMLADGMSYSAVGTERRRALLAAGVRDAIPADGIADGLRHSLYATRGRHPVERFVDLELNGFMPDHNLNYSDKMAMQAGVEVRVPLVDHRLVASVMQLPLSAKISLRETKRILRASQRDRLPAQILTRAKQGFGVPVRSWLQGPARDLMEDLTSPATLNARGLFDSDAVAALKADFQASRVDAAFTLFPMMAMELWCRALDSAETAPA
;
A
#
# COMPACT_ATOMS: atom_id res chain seq x y z
N MET A 1 -1.87 -16.38 -1.79
CA MET A 1 -1.33 -15.34 -2.71
C MET A 1 -0.15 -15.85 -3.47
N CYS A 2 0.21 -15.19 -4.58
CA CYS A 2 1.12 -15.79 -5.54
C CYS A 2 2.10 -14.74 -6.08
N GLY A 3 3.10 -15.18 -6.81
CA GLY A 3 3.93 -14.35 -7.68
C GLY A 3 3.62 -14.68 -9.13
N ILE A 4 3.34 -13.68 -9.95
CA ILE A 4 3.14 -13.83 -11.38
C ILE A 4 4.18 -13.05 -12.16
N ALA A 5 4.61 -13.59 -13.29
CA ALA A 5 5.48 -12.93 -14.24
C ALA A 5 5.18 -13.42 -15.66
N GLY A 6 5.45 -12.61 -16.65
CA GLY A 6 5.29 -13.02 -18.03
C GLY A 6 5.72 -11.95 -19.02
N LEU A 7 5.69 -12.34 -20.27
CA LEU A 7 6.15 -11.49 -21.38
C LEU A 7 5.44 -11.82 -22.70
N THR A 8 5.44 -10.84 -23.58
CA THR A 8 5.32 -11.07 -25.03
C THR A 8 6.54 -10.49 -25.72
N GLY A 9 7.14 -11.23 -26.67
CA GLY A 9 8.34 -10.81 -27.37
C GLY A 9 9.39 -11.92 -27.51
N PRO A 10 10.62 -11.59 -27.92
CA PRO A 10 11.62 -12.57 -28.36
C PRO A 10 12.40 -13.24 -27.21
N TRP A 11 12.22 -12.84 -25.95
CA TRP A 11 13.09 -13.28 -24.84
C TRP A 11 12.85 -14.73 -24.37
N GLY A 12 11.65 -15.29 -24.66
CA GLY A 12 11.35 -16.70 -24.44
C GLY A 12 11.20 -17.14 -22.98
N ALA A 13 11.07 -18.47 -22.81
CA ALA A 13 10.77 -19.09 -21.50
C ALA A 13 11.88 -18.90 -20.45
N ALA A 14 13.15 -18.77 -20.87
CA ALA A 14 14.27 -18.65 -19.94
C ALA A 14 14.21 -17.35 -19.13
N LEU A 15 13.88 -16.21 -19.75
CA LEU A 15 13.69 -14.95 -19.03
C LEU A 15 12.48 -15.04 -18.09
N THR A 16 11.35 -15.61 -18.56
CA THR A 16 10.18 -15.79 -17.70
C THR A 16 10.48 -16.68 -16.49
N ALA A 17 11.28 -17.73 -16.65
CA ALA A 17 11.71 -18.58 -15.55
C ALA A 17 12.54 -17.78 -14.52
N ALA A 18 13.51 -16.97 -14.97
CA ALA A 18 14.30 -16.11 -14.10
C ALA A 18 13.42 -15.05 -13.39
N MET A 19 12.50 -14.39 -14.11
CA MET A 19 11.54 -13.45 -13.53
C MET A 19 10.64 -14.11 -12.49
N THR A 20 10.22 -15.34 -12.74
CA THR A 20 9.37 -16.11 -11.80
C THR A 20 10.15 -16.52 -10.56
N GLU A 21 11.45 -16.87 -10.72
CA GLU A 21 12.35 -17.18 -9.59
C GLU A 21 12.56 -15.95 -8.70
N ALA A 22 12.72 -14.76 -9.26
CA ALA A 22 12.90 -13.51 -8.51
C ALA A 22 11.72 -13.19 -7.57
N VAL A 23 10.54 -13.77 -7.81
CA VAL A 23 9.36 -13.65 -6.95
C VAL A 23 8.99 -14.95 -6.21
N ALA A 24 9.97 -15.89 -6.04
CA ALA A 24 9.74 -17.19 -5.42
C ALA A 24 9.23 -17.10 -3.97
N HIS A 25 9.68 -16.10 -3.22
CA HIS A 25 9.26 -15.82 -1.84
C HIS A 25 7.73 -15.62 -1.72
N ARG A 26 7.07 -15.11 -2.76
CA ARG A 26 5.62 -14.89 -2.78
C ARG A 26 4.82 -16.20 -2.78
N GLY A 27 5.38 -17.27 -3.33
CA GLY A 27 4.69 -18.53 -3.48
C GLY A 27 5.61 -19.73 -3.27
N PRO A 28 5.90 -20.07 -1.99
CA PRO A 28 6.83 -21.15 -1.66
C PRO A 28 6.24 -22.56 -1.83
N ASP A 29 4.92 -22.69 -2.01
CA ASP A 29 4.23 -24.00 -2.02
C ASP A 29 4.25 -24.68 -3.41
N GLY A 30 4.54 -23.94 -4.50
CA GLY A 30 4.59 -24.50 -5.84
C GLY A 30 5.01 -23.50 -6.90
N HIS A 31 5.31 -24.01 -8.10
CA HIS A 31 5.65 -23.20 -9.26
C HIS A 31 5.09 -23.80 -10.55
N GLY A 32 4.93 -22.98 -11.56
CA GLY A 32 4.55 -23.42 -12.89
C GLY A 32 4.95 -22.42 -13.96
N ALA A 33 5.09 -22.92 -15.17
CA ALA A 33 5.43 -22.13 -16.35
C ALA A 33 4.68 -22.65 -17.57
N TRP A 34 4.33 -21.75 -18.47
CA TRP A 34 3.75 -22.04 -19.76
C TRP A 34 4.34 -21.10 -20.81
N SER A 35 4.59 -21.62 -22.01
CA SER A 35 5.10 -20.80 -23.11
C SER A 35 4.72 -21.35 -24.48
N GLU A 36 4.57 -20.44 -25.45
CA GLU A 36 4.53 -20.71 -26.87
C GLU A 36 5.31 -19.62 -27.61
N ASP A 37 5.35 -19.66 -28.95
CA ASP A 37 6.12 -18.70 -29.75
C ASP A 37 5.68 -17.25 -29.47
N GLY A 38 6.60 -16.46 -28.96
CA GLY A 38 6.43 -15.04 -28.65
C GLY A 38 5.69 -14.71 -27.35
N VAL A 39 5.35 -15.70 -26.49
CA VAL A 39 4.73 -15.46 -25.18
C VAL A 39 5.18 -16.48 -24.14
N ALA A 40 5.34 -16.03 -22.88
CA ALA A 40 5.58 -16.92 -21.77
C ALA A 40 4.96 -16.36 -20.47
N LEU A 41 4.38 -17.26 -19.66
CA LEU A 41 3.74 -16.97 -18.38
C LEU A 41 4.35 -17.85 -17.31
N GLY A 42 4.59 -17.27 -16.14
CA GLY A 42 5.14 -17.96 -14.97
C GLY A 42 4.32 -17.68 -13.71
N HIS A 43 4.39 -18.60 -12.76
CA HIS A 43 3.64 -18.55 -11.52
C HIS A 43 4.42 -19.14 -10.34
N ARG A 44 4.32 -18.49 -9.18
CA ARG A 44 4.74 -18.98 -7.86
C ARG A 44 3.52 -19.06 -6.96
N ARG A 45 3.25 -20.22 -6.39
CA ARG A 45 2.00 -20.51 -5.68
C ARG A 45 2.17 -20.49 -4.16
N LEU A 46 1.33 -19.69 -3.49
CA LEU A 46 0.98 -19.88 -2.08
C LEU A 46 -0.42 -20.51 -2.05
N SER A 47 -0.53 -21.75 -1.62
CA SER A 47 -1.79 -22.53 -1.63
C SER A 47 -2.65 -22.13 -0.44
N ILE A 48 -3.82 -21.53 -0.71
CA ILE A 48 -4.80 -21.06 0.28
C ILE A 48 -6.17 -21.68 0.01
N ILE A 49 -6.68 -21.64 -1.24
CA ILE A 49 -7.89 -22.32 -1.68
C ILE A 49 -7.49 -23.45 -2.62
N ASP A 50 -8.09 -24.62 -2.42
CA ASP A 50 -7.76 -25.88 -3.12
C ASP A 50 -6.27 -26.22 -3.05
N LEU A 51 -5.85 -26.91 -2.02
CA LEU A 51 -4.44 -27.22 -1.75
C LEU A 51 -3.86 -28.29 -2.71
N SER A 52 -4.66 -28.84 -3.63
CA SER A 52 -4.23 -29.86 -4.58
C SER A 52 -3.42 -29.30 -5.76
N ASP A 53 -2.66 -30.17 -6.41
CA ASP A 53 -1.93 -29.82 -7.64
C ASP A 53 -2.84 -29.53 -8.84
N ALA A 54 -4.13 -29.92 -8.79
CA ALA A 54 -5.10 -29.63 -9.83
C ALA A 54 -5.33 -28.11 -10.01
N ALA A 55 -5.14 -27.33 -8.93
CA ALA A 55 -5.23 -25.88 -8.95
C ALA A 55 -3.89 -25.17 -9.30
N ALA A 56 -2.91 -25.89 -9.85
CA ALA A 56 -1.65 -25.30 -10.30
C ALA A 56 -1.86 -24.31 -11.45
N GLN A 57 -0.97 -23.33 -11.52
CA GLN A 57 -0.99 -22.27 -12.54
C GLN A 57 0.40 -22.21 -13.25
N PRO A 58 0.47 -21.69 -14.52
CA PRO A 58 -0.63 -21.15 -15.32
C PRO A 58 -1.70 -22.19 -15.67
N MET A 59 -2.99 -21.81 -15.54
CA MET A 59 -4.12 -22.69 -15.76
C MET A 59 -4.72 -22.48 -17.16
N GLN A 60 -5.13 -23.57 -17.82
CA GLN A 60 -5.68 -23.53 -19.17
C GLN A 60 -7.14 -23.98 -19.20
N THR A 61 -7.93 -23.37 -20.11
CA THR A 61 -9.25 -23.91 -20.47
C THR A 61 -9.14 -25.31 -21.08
N PRO A 62 -10.18 -26.15 -21.01
CA PRO A 62 -10.14 -27.51 -21.56
C PRO A 62 -9.79 -27.59 -23.04
N ASP A 63 -10.15 -26.58 -23.83
CA ASP A 63 -9.81 -26.45 -25.27
C ASP A 63 -8.39 -25.89 -25.49
N GLY A 64 -7.70 -25.47 -24.41
CA GLY A 64 -6.35 -24.88 -24.46
C GLY A 64 -6.29 -23.48 -25.06
N ARG A 65 -7.43 -22.82 -25.32
CA ARG A 65 -7.45 -21.47 -25.93
C ARG A 65 -6.94 -20.41 -24.97
N PHE A 66 -7.42 -20.40 -23.72
CA PHE A 66 -7.05 -19.40 -22.74
C PHE A 66 -6.06 -19.94 -21.72
N VAL A 67 -5.07 -19.13 -21.36
CA VAL A 67 -4.05 -19.45 -20.36
C VAL A 67 -3.98 -18.32 -19.35
N LEU A 68 -4.24 -18.63 -18.07
CA LEU A 68 -4.31 -17.66 -16.97
C LEU A 68 -3.17 -17.85 -15.98
N THR A 69 -2.54 -16.74 -15.56
CA THR A 69 -1.73 -16.65 -14.35
C THR A 69 -2.32 -15.57 -13.44
N TYR A 70 -2.52 -15.90 -12.15
CA TYR A 70 -3.32 -15.12 -11.24
C TYR A 70 -2.70 -15.08 -9.83
N ASN A 71 -2.67 -13.88 -9.24
CA ASN A 71 -2.28 -13.59 -7.87
C ASN A 71 -3.42 -12.90 -7.17
N GLY A 72 -4.14 -13.59 -6.29
CA GLY A 72 -5.26 -13.00 -5.58
C GLY A 72 -6.21 -13.99 -4.94
N GLU A 73 -7.37 -13.48 -4.51
CA GLU A 73 -8.50 -14.21 -3.96
C GLU A 73 -9.80 -13.55 -4.43
N ILE A 74 -10.73 -14.34 -4.96
CA ILE A 74 -12.07 -13.89 -5.35
C ILE A 74 -13.07 -14.42 -4.33
N TYR A 75 -13.46 -13.58 -3.40
CA TYR A 75 -14.29 -13.97 -2.26
C TYR A 75 -15.68 -14.47 -2.62
N ASN A 76 -16.27 -13.94 -3.69
CA ASN A 76 -17.60 -14.37 -4.21
C ASN A 76 -17.52 -15.50 -5.26
N TYR A 77 -16.39 -16.23 -5.33
CA TYR A 77 -16.20 -17.26 -6.36
C TYR A 77 -17.25 -18.38 -6.33
N ARG A 78 -17.80 -18.71 -5.16
CA ARG A 78 -18.81 -19.78 -5.03
C ARG A 78 -20.11 -19.41 -5.73
N ASP A 79 -20.55 -18.15 -5.62
CA ASP A 79 -21.76 -17.67 -6.31
C ASP A 79 -21.53 -17.58 -7.83
N LEU A 80 -20.34 -17.10 -8.23
CA LEU A 80 -19.94 -17.03 -9.62
C LEU A 80 -19.84 -18.44 -10.24
N ARG A 81 -19.29 -19.39 -9.50
CA ARG A 81 -19.22 -20.81 -9.88
C ARG A 81 -20.61 -21.39 -10.11
N ALA A 82 -21.55 -21.19 -9.17
CA ALA A 82 -22.92 -21.68 -9.32
C ALA A 82 -23.59 -21.16 -10.59
N GLY A 83 -23.36 -19.89 -10.95
CA GLY A 83 -23.85 -19.32 -12.22
C GLY A 83 -23.21 -19.95 -13.47
N LEU A 84 -21.92 -20.30 -13.41
CA LEU A 84 -21.24 -21.01 -14.50
C LEU A 84 -21.69 -22.47 -14.63
N GLU A 85 -21.90 -23.18 -13.52
CA GLU A 85 -22.43 -24.56 -13.50
C GLU A 85 -23.85 -24.62 -14.10
N GLN A 86 -24.71 -23.65 -13.78
CA GLN A 86 -26.03 -23.52 -14.41
C GLN A 86 -25.95 -23.28 -15.93
N ALA A 87 -24.86 -22.63 -16.38
CA ALA A 87 -24.58 -22.46 -17.81
C ALA A 87 -23.90 -23.69 -18.47
N GLY A 88 -23.70 -24.78 -17.72
CA GLY A 88 -23.17 -26.05 -18.24
C GLY A 88 -21.65 -26.19 -18.12
N VAL A 89 -20.94 -25.27 -17.45
CA VAL A 89 -19.48 -25.37 -17.20
C VAL A 89 -19.22 -26.48 -16.19
N GLN A 90 -18.26 -27.36 -16.49
CA GLN A 90 -17.80 -28.41 -15.59
C GLN A 90 -16.44 -27.99 -15.01
N PHE A 91 -16.30 -28.07 -13.69
CA PHE A 91 -15.10 -27.73 -12.97
C PHE A 91 -14.30 -28.98 -12.60
N ARG A 92 -12.98 -28.85 -12.59
CA ARG A 92 -12.04 -29.91 -12.20
C ARG A 92 -11.44 -29.66 -10.82
N THR A 93 -11.50 -28.42 -10.32
CA THR A 93 -10.90 -27.97 -9.07
C THR A 93 -11.94 -27.28 -8.19
N GLY A 94 -11.59 -27.08 -6.91
CA GLY A 94 -12.34 -26.23 -5.98
C GLY A 94 -11.90 -24.76 -5.98
N SER A 95 -10.93 -24.38 -6.83
CA SER A 95 -10.27 -23.10 -6.77
C SER A 95 -11.08 -21.96 -7.38
N ASP A 96 -10.90 -20.76 -6.85
CA ASP A 96 -11.37 -19.50 -7.43
C ASP A 96 -10.69 -19.19 -8.78
N THR A 97 -9.44 -19.67 -8.96
CA THR A 97 -8.68 -19.53 -10.21
C THR A 97 -9.42 -20.13 -11.42
N GLU A 98 -9.99 -21.34 -11.27
CA GLU A 98 -10.74 -21.97 -12.37
C GLU A 98 -12.04 -21.22 -12.65
N VAL A 99 -12.69 -20.67 -11.62
CA VAL A 99 -13.86 -19.82 -11.76
C VAL A 99 -13.52 -18.56 -12.57
N LEU A 100 -12.41 -17.88 -12.21
CA LEU A 100 -11.94 -16.70 -12.94
C LEU A 100 -11.62 -17.03 -14.40
N LEU A 101 -10.92 -18.13 -14.65
CA LEU A 101 -10.57 -18.57 -16.00
C LEU A 101 -11.81 -18.75 -16.88
N HIS A 102 -12.82 -19.45 -16.39
CA HIS A 102 -14.07 -19.66 -17.13
C HIS A 102 -14.89 -18.38 -17.33
N LEU A 103 -14.88 -17.47 -16.34
CA LEU A 103 -15.50 -16.14 -16.50
C LEU A 103 -14.82 -15.32 -17.59
N LEU A 104 -13.50 -15.27 -17.58
CA LEU A 104 -12.71 -14.56 -18.59
C LEU A 104 -12.88 -15.17 -19.99
N ALA A 105 -12.93 -16.49 -20.08
CA ALA A 105 -13.17 -17.18 -21.36
C ALA A 105 -14.56 -16.90 -21.94
N ARG A 106 -15.57 -16.73 -21.09
CA ARG A 106 -16.98 -16.48 -21.50
C ARG A 106 -17.26 -15.00 -21.74
N ASP A 107 -16.89 -14.13 -20.79
CA ASP A 107 -17.32 -12.73 -20.71
C ASP A 107 -16.18 -11.74 -21.06
N GLY A 108 -14.95 -12.23 -21.26
CA GLY A 108 -13.77 -11.37 -21.42
C GLY A 108 -13.52 -10.50 -20.18
N LEU A 109 -12.82 -9.38 -20.36
CA LEU A 109 -12.49 -8.43 -19.27
C LEU A 109 -13.74 -7.78 -18.64
N ALA A 110 -14.91 -7.81 -19.25
CA ALA A 110 -16.13 -7.28 -18.64
C ALA A 110 -16.52 -8.01 -17.33
N CYS A 111 -16.03 -9.24 -17.13
CA CYS A 111 -16.29 -9.98 -15.88
C CYS A 111 -15.65 -9.36 -14.65
N VAL A 112 -14.62 -8.50 -14.77
CA VAL A 112 -13.91 -7.89 -13.61
C VAL A 112 -14.83 -7.04 -12.74
N GLU A 113 -15.87 -6.46 -13.31
CA GLU A 113 -16.89 -5.69 -12.58
C GLU A 113 -17.74 -6.55 -11.63
N LYS A 114 -17.80 -7.87 -11.87
CA LYS A 114 -18.55 -8.83 -11.06
C LYS A 114 -17.73 -9.43 -9.92
N LEU A 115 -16.41 -9.24 -9.95
CA LEU A 115 -15.49 -9.83 -8.99
C LEU A 115 -15.53 -9.06 -7.67
N ASN A 116 -15.73 -9.76 -6.57
CA ASN A 116 -15.42 -9.27 -5.24
C ASN A 116 -14.15 -9.97 -4.75
N GLY A 117 -13.04 -9.23 -4.68
CA GLY A 117 -11.76 -9.83 -4.32
C GLY A 117 -10.59 -8.86 -4.40
N ILE A 118 -9.44 -9.40 -4.12
CA ILE A 118 -8.13 -8.75 -4.25
C ILE A 118 -7.35 -9.52 -5.31
N PHE A 119 -6.92 -8.87 -6.38
CA PHE A 119 -6.36 -9.60 -7.52
C PHE A 119 -5.42 -8.79 -8.42
N ALA A 120 -4.47 -9.52 -8.99
CA ALA A 120 -3.75 -9.15 -10.20
C ALA A 120 -3.64 -10.41 -11.07
N PHE A 121 -3.97 -10.32 -12.34
CA PHE A 121 -3.86 -11.46 -13.25
C PHE A 121 -3.40 -11.06 -14.65
N ALA A 122 -2.94 -12.07 -15.39
CA ALA A 122 -2.73 -11.98 -16.83
C ALA A 122 -3.34 -13.22 -17.51
N ILE A 123 -4.09 -12.99 -18.59
CA ILE A 123 -4.68 -14.03 -19.42
C ILE A 123 -4.27 -13.87 -20.87
N TRP A 124 -3.83 -14.96 -21.48
CA TRP A 124 -3.47 -15.05 -22.89
C TRP A 124 -4.58 -15.73 -23.68
N ASP A 125 -5.07 -15.10 -24.71
CA ASP A 125 -5.96 -15.71 -25.73
C ASP A 125 -5.11 -16.10 -26.95
N ARG A 126 -4.94 -17.40 -27.16
CA ARG A 126 -4.11 -17.97 -28.22
C ARG A 126 -4.71 -17.74 -29.60
N GLU A 127 -6.05 -17.61 -29.71
CA GLU A 127 -6.71 -17.38 -30.99
C GLU A 127 -6.49 -15.95 -31.49
N THR A 128 -6.71 -14.97 -30.62
CA THR A 128 -6.52 -13.55 -30.97
C THR A 128 -5.10 -13.06 -30.76
N ARG A 129 -4.24 -13.87 -30.12
CA ARG A 129 -2.87 -13.50 -29.70
C ARG A 129 -2.87 -12.21 -28.87
N THR A 130 -3.74 -12.14 -27.90
CA THR A 130 -3.95 -10.98 -27.04
C THR A 130 -3.59 -11.34 -25.59
N LEU A 131 -2.75 -10.52 -24.96
CA LEU A 131 -2.47 -10.60 -23.53
C LEU A 131 -3.29 -9.53 -22.79
N SER A 132 -4.12 -9.96 -21.86
CA SER A 132 -4.93 -9.05 -21.04
C SER A 132 -4.55 -9.15 -19.57
N LEU A 133 -4.40 -8.02 -18.90
CA LEU A 133 -4.07 -7.89 -17.49
C LEU A 133 -5.17 -7.14 -16.76
N ALA A 134 -5.34 -7.41 -15.46
CA ALA A 134 -6.18 -6.57 -14.60
C ALA A 134 -5.58 -6.47 -13.20
N ARG A 135 -5.88 -5.36 -12.52
CA ARG A 135 -5.55 -5.12 -11.11
C ARG A 135 -6.82 -4.73 -10.36
N ASP A 136 -6.99 -5.24 -9.14
CA ASP A 136 -8.19 -5.08 -8.33
C ASP A 136 -8.59 -3.62 -8.07
N HIS A 137 -9.80 -3.43 -7.57
CA HIS A 137 -10.50 -2.16 -7.39
C HIS A 137 -9.66 -1.08 -6.70
N LEU A 138 -8.92 -1.44 -5.63
CA LEU A 138 -8.15 -0.52 -4.79
C LEU A 138 -6.64 -0.81 -4.82
N GLY A 139 -6.20 -1.76 -5.67
CA GLY A 139 -4.80 -2.06 -5.91
C GLY A 139 -4.11 -2.77 -4.74
N VAL A 140 -4.84 -3.67 -4.05
CA VAL A 140 -4.29 -4.49 -2.97
C VAL A 140 -3.15 -5.38 -3.49
N LYS A 141 -3.32 -5.95 -4.70
CA LYS A 141 -2.26 -6.74 -5.33
C LYS A 141 -1.41 -5.89 -6.26
N PRO A 142 -0.07 -5.97 -6.14
CA PRO A 142 0.83 -5.24 -7.03
C PRO A 142 0.87 -5.86 -8.43
N LEU A 143 1.03 -5.01 -9.45
CA LEU A 143 1.28 -5.41 -10.82
C LEU A 143 2.08 -4.32 -11.54
N TYR A 144 3.28 -4.68 -12.00
CA TYR A 144 4.20 -3.83 -12.73
C TYR A 144 4.28 -4.29 -14.19
N TYR A 145 4.54 -3.35 -15.10
CA TYR A 145 4.73 -3.66 -16.51
C TYR A 145 5.73 -2.73 -17.19
N ALA A 146 6.28 -3.18 -18.30
CA ALA A 146 7.13 -2.39 -19.18
C ALA A 146 6.75 -2.64 -20.64
N VAL A 147 6.62 -1.55 -21.41
CA VAL A 147 6.43 -1.58 -22.87
C VAL A 147 7.77 -1.29 -23.52
N LEU A 148 8.32 -2.25 -24.24
CA LEU A 148 9.62 -2.16 -24.88
C LEU A 148 9.46 -2.23 -26.40
N SER A 149 10.47 -1.78 -27.14
CA SER A 149 10.44 -1.82 -28.61
C SER A 149 10.31 -3.23 -29.20
N LYS A 150 10.69 -4.26 -28.43
CA LYS A 150 10.65 -5.67 -28.85
C LYS A 150 9.46 -6.44 -28.27
N GLY A 151 8.68 -5.87 -27.35
CA GLY A 151 7.57 -6.57 -26.71
C GLY A 151 7.16 -5.96 -25.36
N PHE A 152 6.53 -6.78 -24.54
CA PHE A 152 5.91 -6.36 -23.28
C PHE A 152 6.33 -7.30 -22.15
N LEU A 153 6.52 -6.76 -20.94
CA LEU A 153 6.86 -7.49 -19.72
C LEU A 153 5.86 -7.13 -18.63
N PHE A 154 5.54 -8.08 -17.75
CA PHE A 154 4.80 -7.82 -16.50
C PHE A 154 5.27 -8.73 -15.38
N ALA A 155 5.14 -8.25 -14.13
CA ALA A 155 5.37 -9.05 -12.94
C ALA A 155 4.67 -8.47 -11.70
N SER A 156 4.50 -9.30 -10.66
CA SER A 156 4.04 -8.87 -9.35
C SER A 156 4.99 -7.87 -8.68
N GLU A 157 6.30 -7.95 -8.99
CA GLU A 157 7.34 -7.11 -8.39
C GLU A 157 8.29 -6.57 -9.46
N LEU A 158 8.72 -5.30 -9.27
CA LEU A 158 9.55 -4.58 -10.23
C LEU A 158 10.91 -5.27 -10.45
N LYS A 159 11.51 -5.82 -9.38
CA LYS A 159 12.82 -6.49 -9.46
C LYS A 159 12.85 -7.62 -10.49
N ALA A 160 11.72 -8.30 -10.73
CA ALA A 160 11.63 -9.33 -11.75
C ALA A 160 11.81 -8.76 -13.17
N LEU A 161 11.28 -7.55 -13.43
CA LEU A 161 11.41 -6.91 -14.74
C LEU A 161 12.87 -6.49 -15.02
N THR A 162 13.64 -6.15 -13.99
CA THR A 162 15.05 -5.73 -14.16
C THR A 162 15.97 -6.84 -14.66
N LEU A 163 15.51 -8.09 -14.68
CA LEU A 163 16.24 -9.21 -15.26
C LEU A 163 16.22 -9.22 -16.80
N CYS A 164 15.33 -8.42 -17.42
CA CYS A 164 15.32 -8.29 -18.87
C CYS A 164 16.52 -7.45 -19.34
N PRO A 165 17.39 -7.98 -20.22
CA PRO A 165 18.58 -7.27 -20.67
C PRO A 165 18.27 -6.04 -21.53
N ASP A 166 17.07 -5.99 -22.13
CA ASP A 166 16.63 -4.86 -22.95
C ASP A 166 15.88 -3.79 -22.14
N LEU A 167 15.68 -3.97 -20.82
CA LEU A 167 14.99 -2.99 -19.99
C LEU A 167 15.91 -1.82 -19.65
N PRO A 168 15.61 -0.58 -20.09
CA PRO A 168 16.37 0.59 -19.69
C PRO A 168 16.24 0.83 -18.17
N ARG A 169 17.38 1.00 -17.49
CA ARG A 169 17.43 1.24 -16.03
C ARG A 169 17.62 2.72 -15.68
N GLU A 170 17.24 3.62 -16.58
CA GLU A 170 17.25 5.06 -16.35
C GLU A 170 16.28 5.41 -15.22
N LEU A 171 16.78 6.14 -14.20
CA LEU A 171 15.96 6.64 -13.11
C LEU A 171 15.01 7.72 -13.64
N ASP A 172 13.80 7.78 -13.10
CA ASP A 172 12.86 8.86 -13.36
C ASP A 172 13.11 10.03 -12.38
N PRO A 173 13.67 11.16 -12.83
CA PRO A 173 13.98 12.27 -11.95
C PRO A 173 12.74 12.84 -11.23
N SER A 174 11.55 12.73 -11.83
CA SER A 174 10.31 13.24 -11.22
C SER A 174 9.97 12.51 -9.92
N THR A 175 10.24 11.20 -9.85
CA THR A 175 9.94 10.36 -8.68
C THR A 175 10.92 10.56 -7.52
N VAL A 176 12.12 11.06 -7.77
CA VAL A 176 13.09 11.41 -6.72
C VAL A 176 12.52 12.48 -5.79
N GLY A 177 11.83 13.49 -6.34
CA GLY A 177 11.14 14.51 -5.55
C GLY A 177 9.98 13.96 -4.73
N ASP A 178 9.25 13.00 -5.29
CA ASP A 178 8.14 12.32 -4.60
C ASP A 178 8.64 11.61 -3.35
N HIS A 179 9.73 10.85 -3.45
CA HIS A 179 10.33 10.16 -2.30
C HIS A 179 10.78 11.11 -1.18
N LEU A 180 11.34 12.27 -1.51
CA LEU A 180 11.73 13.26 -0.50
C LEU A 180 10.51 13.86 0.24
N GLY A 181 9.36 13.89 -0.40
CA GLY A 181 8.14 14.43 0.17
C GLY A 181 7.27 13.38 0.84
N TYR A 182 7.02 12.28 0.14
CA TYR A 182 5.96 11.32 0.47
C TYR A 182 6.47 9.98 0.97
N LEU A 183 7.77 9.63 0.84
CA LEU A 183 8.39 8.34 1.15
C LEU A 183 8.08 7.22 0.15
N TRP A 184 7.28 7.46 -0.88
CA TRP A 184 6.91 6.52 -1.95
C TRP A 184 6.74 7.26 -3.29
N THR A 185 6.67 6.50 -4.39
CA THR A 185 6.35 7.05 -5.70
C THR A 185 4.84 7.04 -5.91
N ALA A 186 4.24 8.23 -6.14
CA ALA A 186 2.80 8.36 -6.33
C ALA A 186 2.37 8.01 -7.77
N GLY A 187 1.24 7.29 -7.89
CA GLY A 187 0.59 7.01 -9.17
C GLY A 187 1.21 5.85 -9.95
N GLU A 188 1.21 5.94 -11.28
CA GLU A 188 1.66 4.85 -12.15
C GLU A 188 3.18 4.77 -12.35
N ASN A 189 3.89 5.88 -12.09
CA ASN A 189 5.34 5.92 -12.26
C ASN A 189 6.06 5.05 -11.22
N THR A 190 7.29 4.64 -11.54
CA THR A 190 8.22 3.99 -10.61
C THR A 190 9.56 4.72 -10.65
N MET A 191 10.50 4.33 -9.78
CA MET A 191 11.87 4.85 -9.84
C MET A 191 12.57 4.59 -11.19
N LEU A 192 12.13 3.58 -11.94
CA LEU A 192 12.61 3.31 -13.29
C LEU A 192 11.65 3.89 -14.34
N LYS A 193 12.13 4.78 -15.18
CA LYS A 193 11.34 5.46 -16.21
C LYS A 193 10.62 4.52 -17.17
N SER A 194 11.23 3.36 -17.44
CA SER A 194 10.71 2.32 -18.35
C SER A 194 9.65 1.41 -17.72
N VAL A 195 9.46 1.45 -16.41
CA VAL A 195 8.53 0.57 -15.68
C VAL A 195 7.36 1.37 -15.12
N LYS A 196 6.16 0.83 -15.27
CA LYS A 196 4.92 1.43 -14.75
C LYS A 196 4.21 0.46 -13.81
N LYS A 197 3.46 1.00 -12.86
CA LYS A 197 2.46 0.27 -12.07
C LYS A 197 1.14 0.26 -12.84
N LEU A 198 0.49 -0.90 -12.98
CA LEU A 198 -0.91 -0.90 -13.43
C LEU A 198 -1.75 -0.27 -12.32
N ARG A 199 -2.54 0.75 -12.66
CA ARG A 199 -3.33 1.51 -11.66
C ARG A 199 -4.46 0.64 -11.08
N PRO A 200 -4.88 0.91 -9.83
CA PRO A 200 -6.06 0.26 -9.24
C PRO A 200 -7.30 0.40 -10.11
N GLY A 201 -8.10 -0.66 -10.18
CA GLY A 201 -9.34 -0.68 -10.94
C GLY A 201 -9.15 -0.53 -12.45
N CYS A 202 -8.00 -0.96 -12.97
CA CYS A 202 -7.68 -0.90 -14.39
C CYS A 202 -7.42 -2.28 -14.99
N THR A 203 -7.75 -2.38 -16.27
CA THR A 203 -7.34 -3.46 -17.18
C THR A 203 -6.35 -2.92 -18.20
N LEU A 204 -5.48 -3.80 -18.72
CA LEU A 204 -4.53 -3.48 -19.78
C LEU A 204 -4.56 -4.61 -20.79
N THR A 205 -4.61 -4.25 -22.09
CA THR A 205 -4.63 -5.20 -23.19
C THR A 205 -3.45 -4.93 -24.12
N VAL A 206 -2.69 -5.98 -24.42
CA VAL A 206 -1.60 -5.98 -25.40
C VAL A 206 -2.08 -6.79 -26.60
N SER A 207 -2.29 -6.14 -27.73
CA SER A 207 -2.75 -6.77 -28.96
C SER A 207 -1.63 -7.46 -29.73
N ALA A 208 -1.99 -8.28 -30.71
CA ALA A 208 -1.03 -9.00 -31.54
C ALA A 208 -0.03 -8.11 -32.30
N ASP A 209 -0.41 -6.86 -32.60
CA ASP A 209 0.44 -5.85 -33.24
C ASP A 209 1.35 -5.10 -32.24
N GLY A 210 1.29 -5.47 -30.96
CA GLY A 210 2.05 -4.82 -29.88
C GLY A 210 1.42 -3.52 -29.34
N SER A 211 0.26 -3.11 -29.85
CA SER A 211 -0.46 -1.96 -29.28
C SER A 211 -0.96 -2.25 -27.88
N VAL A 212 -0.88 -1.23 -27.00
CA VAL A 212 -1.27 -1.34 -25.58
C VAL A 212 -2.41 -0.37 -25.30
N ALA A 213 -3.52 -0.89 -24.77
CA ALA A 213 -4.67 -0.13 -24.31
C ALA A 213 -4.89 -0.34 -22.81
N CYS A 214 -5.23 0.73 -22.10
CA CYS A 214 -5.54 0.68 -20.66
C CYS A 214 -6.92 1.28 -20.42
N ASP A 215 -7.81 0.49 -19.82
CA ASP A 215 -9.16 0.89 -19.48
C ASP A 215 -9.39 0.84 -17.96
N ARG A 216 -10.24 1.73 -17.46
CA ARG A 216 -10.57 1.78 -16.04
C ARG A 216 -11.99 1.25 -15.83
N PHE A 217 -12.11 0.09 -15.15
CA PHE A 217 -13.39 -0.52 -14.79
C PHE A 217 -13.93 -0.04 -13.44
N TYR A 218 -13.08 0.48 -12.54
CA TYR A 218 -13.52 0.96 -11.23
C TYR A 218 -12.96 2.34 -10.91
N ARG A 219 -13.81 3.17 -10.31
CA ARG A 219 -13.44 4.46 -9.69
C ARG A 219 -14.00 4.52 -8.30
N THR A 220 -13.20 4.99 -7.34
CA THR A 220 -13.66 5.25 -5.97
C THR A 220 -14.87 6.19 -6.01
N PRO A 221 -16.03 5.79 -5.48
CA PRO A 221 -17.21 6.65 -5.45
C PRO A 221 -16.95 7.93 -4.69
N GLN A 222 -17.55 9.00 -5.16
CA GLN A 222 -17.44 10.31 -4.53
C GLN A 222 -18.74 10.63 -3.78
N PHE A 223 -18.65 11.29 -2.61
CA PHE A 223 -19.84 11.77 -1.91
C PHE A 223 -20.65 12.70 -2.83
N ASP A 224 -21.92 12.43 -2.99
CA ASP A 224 -22.86 13.29 -3.73
C ASP A 224 -23.71 14.08 -2.73
N PRO A 225 -23.49 15.40 -2.59
CA PRO A 225 -24.28 16.22 -1.68
C PRO A 225 -25.74 16.38 -2.12
N ALA A 226 -26.08 16.06 -3.37
CA ALA A 226 -27.45 16.09 -3.89
C ALA A 226 -28.20 14.76 -3.69
N ALA A 227 -27.48 13.69 -3.39
CA ALA A 227 -28.11 12.41 -3.08
C ALA A 227 -28.87 12.47 -1.74
N PRO A 228 -29.99 11.73 -1.59
CA PRO A 228 -30.65 11.61 -0.29
C PRO A 228 -29.65 11.18 0.78
N VAL A 229 -29.48 12.00 1.82
CA VAL A 229 -28.59 11.67 2.95
C VAL A 229 -29.21 10.47 3.66
N THR A 230 -28.58 9.32 3.54
CA THR A 230 -28.91 8.16 4.36
C THR A 230 -28.44 8.47 5.80
N ASP A 231 -29.34 8.36 6.76
CA ASP A 231 -28.97 8.49 8.17
C ASP A 231 -27.90 7.43 8.50
N PRO A 232 -26.78 7.86 9.10
CA PRO A 232 -25.70 6.93 9.42
C PRO A 232 -26.18 5.91 10.45
N ASP A 233 -26.33 4.64 10.05
CA ASP A 233 -26.69 3.54 10.96
C ASP A 233 -25.45 2.75 11.38
N PRO A 234 -24.98 2.90 12.64
CA PRO A 234 -23.85 2.14 13.15
C PRO A 234 -24.04 0.62 13.12
N ARG A 235 -25.28 0.11 13.27
CA ARG A 235 -25.55 -1.33 13.24
C ARG A 235 -25.49 -1.88 11.81
N ALA A 236 -25.98 -1.13 10.84
CA ALA A 236 -25.85 -1.50 9.45
C ALA A 236 -24.37 -1.55 9.02
N LEU A 237 -23.55 -0.57 9.45
CA LEU A 237 -22.11 -0.60 9.23
C LEU A 237 -21.46 -1.82 9.91
N GLN A 238 -21.83 -2.11 11.15
CA GLN A 238 -21.33 -3.27 11.89
C GLN A 238 -21.61 -4.58 11.14
N SER A 239 -22.87 -4.78 10.71
CA SER A 239 -23.27 -5.98 9.95
C SER A 239 -22.58 -6.07 8.60
N HIS A 240 -22.32 -4.93 7.94
CA HIS A 240 -21.59 -4.89 6.68
C HIS A 240 -20.12 -5.31 6.86
N ILE A 241 -19.44 -4.82 7.91
CA ILE A 241 -18.08 -5.24 8.27
C ILE A 241 -18.05 -6.74 8.59
N ASP A 242 -19.03 -7.25 9.35
CA ASP A 242 -19.12 -8.67 9.68
C ASP A 242 -19.24 -9.55 8.43
N GLY A 243 -20.08 -9.16 7.49
CA GLY A 243 -20.25 -9.88 6.22
C GLY A 243 -18.95 -9.91 5.40
N ILE A 244 -18.27 -8.76 5.28
CA ILE A 244 -17.01 -8.65 4.56
C ILE A 244 -15.90 -9.49 5.22
N VAL A 245 -15.80 -9.45 6.55
CA VAL A 245 -14.82 -10.26 7.28
C VAL A 245 -15.11 -11.74 7.08
N THR A 246 -16.39 -12.16 7.13
CA THR A 246 -16.78 -13.55 6.85
C THR A 246 -16.39 -13.99 5.45
N ASP A 247 -16.63 -13.16 4.43
CA ASP A 247 -16.20 -13.43 3.05
C ASP A 247 -14.67 -13.58 2.96
N GLN A 248 -13.93 -12.69 3.65
CA GLN A 248 -12.47 -12.69 3.64
C GLN A 248 -11.83 -13.74 4.56
N MET A 249 -12.60 -14.46 5.36
CA MET A 249 -12.12 -15.63 6.11
C MET A 249 -12.19 -16.94 5.30
N VAL A 250 -12.73 -16.93 4.09
CA VAL A 250 -12.76 -18.12 3.23
C VAL A 250 -11.34 -18.55 2.87
N ALA A 251 -10.92 -19.73 3.34
CA ALA A 251 -9.62 -20.35 3.11
C ALA A 251 -9.69 -21.83 3.49
N ASP A 252 -8.82 -22.67 2.89
CA ASP A 252 -8.59 -24.07 3.29
C ASP A 252 -7.38 -24.20 4.25
N VAL A 253 -6.90 -23.06 4.77
CA VAL A 253 -5.80 -22.92 5.74
C VAL A 253 -6.24 -22.06 6.92
N GLU A 254 -5.48 -22.07 8.02
CA GLU A 254 -5.78 -21.23 9.18
C GLU A 254 -5.61 -19.74 8.87
N VAL A 255 -6.57 -18.95 9.38
CA VAL A 255 -6.63 -17.49 9.24
C VAL A 255 -6.43 -16.83 10.59
N GLY A 256 -5.44 -15.98 10.70
CA GLY A 256 -5.17 -15.14 11.88
C GLY A 256 -5.47 -13.66 11.62
N ALA A 257 -5.09 -12.79 12.56
CA ALA A 257 -5.23 -11.35 12.40
C ALA A 257 -4.08 -10.55 13.04
N LEU A 258 -3.84 -9.35 12.50
CA LEU A 258 -3.01 -8.34 13.15
C LEU A 258 -3.86 -7.55 14.15
N LEU A 259 -3.38 -7.40 15.40
CA LEU A 259 -4.11 -6.73 16.48
C LEU A 259 -3.23 -5.69 17.18
N SER A 260 -3.37 -4.42 16.84
CA SER A 260 -2.64 -3.31 17.49
C SER A 260 -3.39 -2.70 18.70
N GLY A 261 -4.59 -3.21 19.03
CA GLY A 261 -5.45 -2.59 20.02
C GLY A 261 -6.04 -1.23 19.61
N GLY A 262 -5.89 -0.83 18.34
CA GLY A 262 -6.65 0.27 17.73
C GLY A 262 -8.06 -0.17 17.35
N VAL A 263 -9.00 0.77 17.19
CA VAL A 263 -10.40 0.45 16.86
C VAL A 263 -10.55 -0.34 15.57
N ASP A 264 -9.69 -0.09 14.56
CA ASP A 264 -9.75 -0.74 13.24
C ASP A 264 -9.45 -2.24 13.34
N SER A 265 -8.25 -2.59 13.85
CA SER A 265 -7.85 -3.98 14.03
C SER A 265 -8.76 -4.71 15.02
N SER A 266 -9.22 -4.02 16.07
CA SER A 266 -10.15 -4.58 17.07
C SER A 266 -11.53 -4.87 16.47
N ALA A 267 -12.02 -4.01 15.55
CA ALA A 267 -13.28 -4.24 14.83
C ALA A 267 -13.20 -5.48 13.93
N ILE A 268 -12.07 -5.69 13.26
CA ILE A 268 -11.83 -6.89 12.44
C ILE A 268 -11.84 -8.13 13.30
N VAL A 269 -11.09 -8.17 14.42
CA VAL A 269 -11.03 -9.33 15.30
C VAL A 269 -12.40 -9.60 15.94
N ALA A 270 -13.14 -8.55 16.34
CA ALA A 270 -14.50 -8.71 16.85
C ALA A 270 -15.47 -9.30 15.80
N ALA A 271 -15.31 -8.95 14.52
CA ALA A 271 -16.09 -9.53 13.43
C ALA A 271 -15.68 -11.00 13.15
N MET A 272 -14.40 -11.34 13.24
CA MET A 272 -13.94 -12.75 13.16
C MET A 272 -14.57 -13.62 14.24
N CYS A 273 -14.68 -13.13 15.47
CA CYS A 273 -15.36 -13.83 16.57
C CYS A 273 -16.87 -14.06 16.34
N ARG A 274 -17.47 -13.40 15.34
CA ARG A 274 -18.86 -13.66 14.91
C ARG A 274 -18.93 -14.77 13.86
N ALA A 275 -17.85 -14.94 13.09
CA ALA A 275 -17.77 -15.90 12.00
C ALA A 275 -17.23 -17.27 12.45
N THR A 276 -16.47 -17.33 13.56
CA THR A 276 -15.89 -18.58 14.09
C THR A 276 -15.70 -18.49 15.61
N ASP A 277 -15.37 -19.62 16.24
CA ASP A 277 -15.08 -19.69 17.68
C ASP A 277 -13.82 -18.86 18.00
N SER A 278 -13.89 -18.04 19.04
CA SER A 278 -12.80 -17.10 19.40
C SER A 278 -11.49 -17.80 19.80
N ASP A 279 -11.55 -18.98 20.40
CA ASP A 279 -10.38 -19.79 20.77
C ASP A 279 -9.57 -20.32 19.57
N LYS A 280 -10.17 -20.33 18.38
CA LYS A 280 -9.51 -20.67 17.12
C LYS A 280 -8.80 -19.49 16.47
N ILE A 281 -9.01 -18.27 16.97
CA ILE A 281 -8.43 -17.06 16.38
C ILE A 281 -7.08 -16.76 17.03
N THR A 282 -6.02 -16.80 16.23
CA THR A 282 -4.69 -16.36 16.64
C THR A 282 -4.42 -14.94 16.13
N THR A 283 -4.03 -14.04 17.02
CA THR A 283 -3.72 -12.66 16.71
C THR A 283 -2.26 -12.32 17.00
N PHE A 284 -1.70 -11.36 16.28
CA PHE A 284 -0.31 -10.94 16.36
C PHE A 284 -0.22 -9.43 16.62
N CYS A 285 0.60 -9.04 17.60
CA CYS A 285 0.87 -7.66 17.95
C CYS A 285 2.38 -7.39 17.98
N ALA A 286 2.80 -6.25 17.44
CA ALA A 286 4.16 -5.77 17.64
C ALA A 286 4.38 -5.41 19.12
N ALA A 287 5.47 -5.89 19.70
CA ALA A 287 5.90 -5.60 21.05
C ALA A 287 7.21 -4.81 21.01
N VAL A 288 7.27 -3.71 21.77
CA VAL A 288 8.50 -2.92 21.98
C VAL A 288 9.08 -3.32 23.32
N THR A 289 10.30 -3.88 23.31
CA THR A 289 10.96 -4.37 24.52
C THR A 289 11.79 -3.28 25.21
N ARG A 290 12.17 -2.22 24.49
CA ARG A 290 12.95 -1.08 25.01
C ARG A 290 12.08 0.17 25.00
N PRO A 291 11.61 0.65 26.16
CA PRO A 291 10.88 1.90 26.23
C PRO A 291 11.79 3.05 25.79
N ASP A 292 11.34 3.82 24.81
CA ASP A 292 12.06 5.01 24.35
C ASP A 292 12.11 6.09 25.44
N SER A 293 13.21 6.82 25.50
CA SER A 293 13.50 7.88 26.48
C SER A 293 12.66 9.17 26.31
N GLY A 294 11.48 9.10 25.70
CA GLY A 294 10.46 10.15 25.78
C GLY A 294 10.45 11.20 24.68
N THR A 295 11.23 11.05 23.61
CA THR A 295 11.23 12.00 22.48
C THR A 295 10.16 11.70 21.42
N ASP A 296 9.83 10.43 21.22
CA ASP A 296 8.83 9.97 20.28
C ASP A 296 7.81 9.11 21.05
N ASN A 297 6.59 9.57 21.13
CA ASN A 297 5.52 8.95 21.92
C ASN A 297 5.00 7.70 21.19
N PHE A 298 5.77 6.58 21.25
CA PHE A 298 5.30 5.28 20.77
C PHE A 298 4.29 4.75 21.76
N GLY A 299 3.08 4.54 21.24
CA GLY A 299 1.98 4.15 22.05
C GLY A 299 2.14 2.76 22.64
N ASP A 300 1.49 2.54 23.75
CA ASP A 300 1.30 1.25 24.38
C ASP A 300 0.27 0.41 23.59
N ASP A 301 0.63 0.07 22.32
CA ASP A 301 -0.18 -0.80 21.46
C ASP A 301 -0.36 -2.17 22.12
N GLN A 302 0.69 -2.66 22.77
CA GLN A 302 0.73 -3.97 23.40
C GLN A 302 -0.28 -4.11 24.54
N SER A 303 -0.41 -3.13 25.45
CA SER A 303 -1.38 -3.20 26.55
C SER A 303 -2.83 -3.17 26.04
N HIS A 304 -3.08 -2.38 24.99
CA HIS A 304 -4.39 -2.32 24.37
C HIS A 304 -4.72 -3.59 23.58
N ALA A 305 -3.75 -4.19 22.89
CA ALA A 305 -3.93 -5.48 22.23
C ALA A 305 -4.25 -6.59 23.23
N ARG A 306 -3.54 -6.64 24.39
CA ARG A 306 -3.86 -7.55 25.51
C ARG A 306 -5.27 -7.36 26.02
N LEU A 307 -5.70 -6.10 26.21
CA LEU A 307 -7.05 -5.77 26.67
C LEU A 307 -8.12 -6.30 25.71
N VAL A 308 -7.93 -6.08 24.40
CA VAL A 308 -8.86 -6.57 23.37
C VAL A 308 -8.84 -8.10 23.31
N ALA A 309 -7.67 -8.72 23.29
CA ALA A 309 -7.54 -10.18 23.22
C ALA A 309 -8.22 -10.86 24.42
N ALA A 310 -7.99 -10.36 25.63
CA ALA A 310 -8.64 -10.87 26.84
C ALA A 310 -10.17 -10.68 26.81
N HIS A 311 -10.64 -9.51 26.30
CA HIS A 311 -12.08 -9.21 26.21
C HIS A 311 -12.81 -10.11 25.19
N LEU A 312 -12.18 -10.39 24.04
CA LEU A 312 -12.76 -11.19 22.97
C LEU A 312 -12.47 -12.71 23.12
N GLY A 313 -11.59 -13.09 24.05
CA GLY A 313 -11.22 -14.49 24.28
C GLY A 313 -10.35 -15.08 23.16
N VAL A 314 -9.55 -14.27 22.46
CA VAL A 314 -8.67 -14.71 21.37
C VAL A 314 -7.22 -14.90 21.83
N ARG A 315 -6.47 -15.76 21.15
CA ARG A 315 -5.05 -15.96 21.42
C ARG A 315 -4.25 -14.76 20.89
N LEU A 316 -3.38 -14.18 21.73
CA LEU A 316 -2.45 -13.10 21.35
C LEU A 316 -1.01 -13.59 21.38
N ILE A 317 -0.29 -13.36 20.29
CA ILE A 317 1.16 -13.56 20.19
C ILE A 317 1.80 -12.18 20.05
N GLU A 318 2.66 -11.86 21.00
CA GLU A 318 3.42 -10.61 21.02
C GLU A 318 4.78 -10.84 20.38
N VAL A 319 5.09 -10.06 19.34
CA VAL A 319 6.30 -10.20 18.54
C VAL A 319 7.24 -9.05 18.83
N PRO A 320 8.44 -9.27 19.38
CA PRO A 320 9.45 -8.23 19.54
C PRO A 320 9.83 -7.62 18.18
N THR A 321 9.71 -6.30 18.02
CA THR A 321 9.94 -5.61 16.75
C THR A 321 10.96 -4.47 16.84
N ASP A 322 11.74 -4.41 17.90
CA ASP A 322 12.71 -3.34 18.19
C ASP A 322 14.18 -3.78 18.08
N ALA A 323 14.45 -5.01 17.65
CA ALA A 323 15.80 -5.52 17.42
C ALA A 323 16.21 -5.33 15.95
N ASP A 324 17.44 -4.87 15.73
CA ASP A 324 18.21 -4.91 14.47
C ASP A 324 17.52 -4.28 13.23
N LEU A 325 16.59 -3.33 13.44
CA LEU A 325 15.85 -2.68 12.35
C LEU A 325 16.77 -1.88 11.40
N ILE A 326 17.88 -1.35 11.89
CA ILE A 326 18.84 -0.60 11.06
C ILE A 326 19.55 -1.55 10.10
N ASP A 327 19.97 -2.73 10.57
CA ASP A 327 20.64 -3.75 9.77
C ASP A 327 19.71 -4.37 8.72
N ALA A 328 18.39 -4.35 8.96
CA ALA A 328 17.38 -4.80 8.02
C ALA A 328 17.12 -3.82 6.86
N LEU A 329 17.59 -2.57 6.92
CA LEU A 329 17.30 -1.53 5.93
C LEU A 329 17.65 -1.91 4.49
N PRO A 330 18.87 -2.41 4.16
CA PRO A 330 19.22 -2.75 2.78
C PRO A 330 18.29 -3.83 2.20
N ALA A 331 17.98 -4.87 2.99
CA ALA A 331 17.08 -5.93 2.60
C ALA A 331 15.64 -5.41 2.42
N MET A 332 15.14 -4.59 3.35
CA MET A 332 13.82 -3.99 3.28
C MET A 332 13.64 -3.18 1.99
N VAL A 333 14.58 -2.30 1.68
CA VAL A 333 14.51 -1.42 0.50
C VAL A 333 14.47 -2.26 -0.79
N TRP A 334 15.28 -3.32 -0.89
CA TRP A 334 15.27 -4.22 -2.03
C TRP A 334 13.95 -4.99 -2.14
N GLN A 335 13.42 -5.48 -1.01
CA GLN A 335 12.17 -6.24 -0.98
C GLN A 335 10.95 -5.39 -1.38
N LEU A 336 10.98 -4.10 -1.07
CA LEU A 336 9.91 -3.16 -1.44
C LEU A 336 9.94 -2.77 -2.92
N ASP A 337 10.95 -3.16 -3.69
CA ASP A 337 11.17 -2.84 -5.10
C ASP A 337 11.48 -1.38 -5.41
N GLU A 338 11.13 -0.48 -4.54
CA GLU A 338 11.34 0.97 -4.64
C GLU A 338 11.84 1.49 -3.28
N PRO A 339 12.53 2.62 -3.21
CA PRO A 339 13.15 3.12 -1.99
C PRO A 339 12.12 3.68 -0.99
N THR A 340 11.06 2.93 -0.72
CA THR A 340 10.05 3.27 0.29
C THR A 340 10.71 3.35 1.67
N ALA A 341 10.61 4.51 2.31
CA ALA A 341 11.31 4.82 3.54
C ALA A 341 10.38 4.76 4.77
N ASP A 342 9.77 3.60 5.02
CA ASP A 342 8.90 3.39 6.18
C ASP A 342 9.22 2.07 6.90
N PHE A 343 9.66 2.18 8.16
CA PHE A 343 9.96 1.03 9.00
C PHE A 343 8.75 0.17 9.39
N ALA A 344 7.51 0.65 9.19
CA ALA A 344 6.32 -0.18 9.33
C ALA A 344 6.40 -1.43 8.42
N ALA A 345 7.16 -1.32 7.33
CA ALA A 345 7.45 -2.43 6.43
C ALA A 345 8.20 -3.56 7.14
N VAL A 346 9.30 -3.25 7.88
CA VAL A 346 10.07 -4.26 8.63
C VAL A 346 9.22 -4.90 9.72
N GLN A 347 8.45 -4.10 10.46
CA GLN A 347 7.55 -4.63 11.49
C GLN A 347 6.48 -5.56 10.88
N THR A 348 5.97 -5.23 9.70
CA THR A 348 5.04 -6.12 8.97
C THR A 348 5.68 -7.45 8.61
N LEU A 349 6.95 -7.45 8.17
CA LEU A 349 7.70 -8.68 7.90
C LEU A 349 7.83 -9.53 9.17
N MET A 350 8.29 -8.95 10.29
CA MET A 350 8.48 -9.67 11.55
C MET A 350 7.17 -10.30 12.06
N LEU A 351 6.05 -9.58 11.94
CA LEU A 351 4.72 -10.10 12.30
C LEU A 351 4.30 -11.25 11.37
N ALA A 352 4.57 -11.14 10.07
CA ALA A 352 4.26 -12.17 9.10
C ALA A 352 5.14 -13.43 9.29
N GLU A 353 6.43 -13.27 9.61
CA GLU A 353 7.33 -14.36 9.95
C GLU A 353 6.85 -15.11 11.21
N ALA A 354 6.43 -14.37 12.24
CA ALA A 354 5.84 -14.96 13.43
C ALA A 354 4.54 -15.71 13.14
N ALA A 355 3.69 -15.17 12.25
CA ALA A 355 2.48 -15.85 11.80
C ALA A 355 2.82 -17.15 11.06
N ARG A 356 3.75 -17.10 10.12
CA ARG A 356 4.21 -18.27 9.37
C ARG A 356 4.79 -19.36 10.28
N ALA A 357 5.60 -18.97 11.26
CA ALA A 357 6.17 -19.88 12.27
C ALA A 357 5.09 -20.55 13.15
N ASN A 358 3.91 -19.95 13.28
CA ASN A 358 2.74 -20.52 13.96
C ASN A 358 1.75 -21.24 13.00
N GLY A 359 2.14 -21.50 11.75
CA GLY A 359 1.32 -22.20 10.77
C GLY A 359 0.27 -21.35 10.05
N ILE A 360 0.18 -20.06 10.35
CA ILE A 360 -0.79 -19.14 9.76
C ILE A 360 -0.26 -18.65 8.40
N LYS A 361 -1.07 -18.84 7.34
CA LYS A 361 -0.76 -18.38 5.98
C LYS A 361 -1.57 -17.13 5.56
N VAL A 362 -2.62 -16.79 6.29
CA VAL A 362 -3.51 -15.66 6.00
C VAL A 362 -3.70 -14.81 7.25
N LEU A 363 -3.52 -13.50 7.11
CA LEU A 363 -3.74 -12.51 8.18
C LEU A 363 -4.77 -11.47 7.74
N LEU A 364 -5.79 -11.24 8.55
CA LEU A 364 -6.67 -10.08 8.40
C LEU A 364 -6.06 -8.86 9.08
N SER A 365 -6.15 -7.70 8.43
CA SER A 365 -5.57 -6.43 8.91
C SER A 365 -6.59 -5.31 8.95
N GLY A 366 -6.45 -4.41 9.92
CA GLY A 366 -7.23 -3.17 10.03
C GLY A 366 -6.74 -2.02 9.13
N VAL A 367 -5.81 -2.28 8.21
CA VAL A 367 -5.33 -1.28 7.23
C VAL A 367 -6.50 -0.70 6.44
N GLY A 368 -6.47 0.60 6.14
CA GLY A 368 -7.53 1.34 5.45
C GLY A 368 -8.56 2.00 6.38
N GLY A 369 -8.63 1.59 7.65
CA GLY A 369 -9.58 2.19 8.59
C GLY A 369 -9.34 3.68 8.86
N ASP A 370 -8.09 4.10 8.95
CA ASP A 370 -7.74 5.53 9.09
C ASP A 370 -8.06 6.33 7.83
N ASP A 371 -7.82 5.74 6.67
CA ASP A 371 -8.01 6.35 5.36
C ASP A 371 -9.51 6.57 5.07
N LEU A 372 -10.31 5.52 5.22
CA LEU A 372 -11.73 5.53 4.89
C LEU A 372 -12.57 6.29 5.95
N PHE A 373 -12.25 6.13 7.24
CA PHE A 373 -13.01 6.69 8.36
C PHE A 373 -12.40 7.96 8.97
N THR A 374 -11.48 8.62 8.25
CA THR A 374 -10.90 9.92 8.64
C THR A 374 -10.11 9.88 9.96
N GLY A 375 -9.21 8.91 10.13
CA GLY A 375 -8.46 8.70 11.37
C GLY A 375 -7.20 9.56 11.53
N TYR A 376 -6.63 10.10 10.43
CA TYR A 376 -5.36 10.83 10.47
C TYR A 376 -5.49 12.27 10.95
N GLY A 377 -4.39 12.80 11.52
CA GLY A 377 -4.32 14.20 11.95
C GLY A 377 -4.51 15.22 10.81
N ARG A 378 -4.15 14.86 9.56
CA ARG A 378 -4.37 15.69 8.37
C ARG A 378 -5.87 15.90 8.08
N HIS A 379 -6.74 14.95 8.41
CA HIS A 379 -8.18 15.15 8.28
C HIS A 379 -8.70 16.24 9.23
N THR A 380 -8.20 16.23 10.48
CA THR A 380 -8.53 17.28 11.46
C THR A 380 -7.98 18.64 11.00
N ALA A 381 -6.75 18.68 10.46
CA ALA A 381 -6.16 19.89 9.87
C ALA A 381 -6.99 20.40 8.69
N GLY A 382 -7.45 19.54 7.79
CA GLY A 382 -8.34 19.88 6.68
C GLY A 382 -9.69 20.42 7.15
N LEU A 383 -10.25 19.87 8.22
CA LEU A 383 -11.49 20.38 8.84
C LEU A 383 -11.27 21.79 9.44
N ILE A 384 -10.17 22.00 10.16
CA ILE A 384 -9.78 23.33 10.71
C ILE A 384 -9.57 24.32 9.58
N TRP A 385 -8.86 23.93 8.51
CA TRP A 385 -8.64 24.77 7.34
C TRP A 385 -9.96 25.21 6.70
N ALA A 386 -10.89 24.26 6.50
CA ALA A 386 -12.21 24.55 5.92
C ALA A 386 -13.03 25.53 6.78
N LEU A 387 -12.99 25.35 8.11
CA LEU A 387 -13.67 26.26 9.04
C LEU A 387 -13.05 27.64 9.04
N ALA A 388 -11.72 27.74 9.10
CA ALA A 388 -11.00 29.01 9.06
C ALA A 388 -11.20 29.76 7.73
N ASN A 389 -11.34 29.03 6.62
CA ASN A 389 -11.55 29.62 5.30
C ASN A 389 -12.94 30.26 5.12
N ARG A 390 -13.91 29.98 6.01
CA ARG A 390 -15.24 30.61 6.00
C ARG A 390 -15.22 32.08 6.46
N VAL A 391 -14.16 32.46 7.21
CA VAL A 391 -14.04 33.81 7.77
C VAL A 391 -12.83 34.52 7.13
N PRO A 392 -13.02 35.61 6.39
CA PRO A 392 -11.91 36.33 5.75
C PRO A 392 -10.82 36.71 6.77
N GLY A 393 -9.56 36.43 6.43
CA GLY A 393 -8.38 36.72 7.24
C GLY A 393 -8.10 35.75 8.42
N LEU A 394 -9.06 34.88 8.80
CA LEU A 394 -8.86 33.98 9.94
C LEU A 394 -7.74 32.95 9.69
N ARG A 395 -7.56 32.47 8.46
CA ARG A 395 -6.46 31.58 8.08
C ARG A 395 -5.11 32.24 8.35
N SER A 396 -4.91 33.46 7.87
CA SER A 396 -3.64 34.21 8.03
C SER A 396 -3.35 34.53 9.50
N LEU A 397 -4.36 34.95 10.25
CA LEU A 397 -4.23 35.17 11.70
C LEU A 397 -3.90 33.88 12.45
N GLY A 398 -4.58 32.79 12.13
CA GLY A 398 -4.33 31.46 12.73
C GLY A 398 -2.93 30.96 12.40
N ALA A 399 -2.50 31.08 11.17
CA ALA A 399 -1.15 30.72 10.72
C ALA A 399 -0.07 31.49 11.51
N GLY A 400 -0.23 32.80 11.65
CA GLY A 400 0.69 33.64 12.43
C GLY A 400 0.74 33.28 13.92
N ALA A 401 -0.43 33.11 14.54
CA ALA A 401 -0.51 32.75 15.97
C ALA A 401 0.08 31.37 16.28
N LEU A 402 -0.21 30.37 15.43
CA LEU A 402 0.31 29.00 15.61
C LEU A 402 1.80 28.89 15.29
N GLY A 403 2.33 29.76 14.42
CA GLY A 403 3.76 29.85 14.12
C GLY A 403 4.62 30.33 15.29
N LEU A 404 4.03 31.00 16.29
CA LEU A 404 4.75 31.51 17.48
C LEU A 404 5.08 30.42 18.51
N PHE A 405 4.47 29.23 18.43
CA PHE A 405 4.75 28.13 19.37
C PHE A 405 6.17 27.57 19.15
N PRO A 406 6.92 27.27 20.22
CA PRO A 406 8.30 26.78 20.07
C PRO A 406 8.32 25.34 19.51
N PRO A 407 9.21 25.03 18.55
CA PRO A 407 9.31 23.69 17.96
C PRO A 407 9.92 22.63 18.89
N SER A 408 10.37 23.05 20.07
CA SER A 408 11.03 22.17 21.06
C SER A 408 10.08 21.13 21.68
N SER A 409 8.77 21.34 21.64
CA SER A 409 7.77 20.42 22.16
C SER A 409 6.98 19.71 21.06
N ILE A 410 6.46 18.50 21.32
CA ILE A 410 5.59 17.75 20.40
C ILE A 410 4.36 18.58 20.03
N ILE A 411 3.75 19.24 21.02
CA ILE A 411 2.58 20.08 20.81
C ILE A 411 2.93 21.30 19.95
N GLY A 412 4.06 21.95 20.22
CA GLY A 412 4.53 23.10 19.46
C GLY A 412 4.77 22.75 17.99
N ARG A 413 5.42 21.64 17.69
CA ARG A 413 5.63 21.14 16.33
C ARG A 413 4.31 20.88 15.61
N ARG A 414 3.33 20.24 16.29
CA ARG A 414 1.98 20.00 15.70
C ARG A 414 1.24 21.30 15.40
N LEU A 415 1.29 22.27 16.32
CA LEU A 415 0.66 23.57 16.12
C LEU A 415 1.31 24.36 14.99
N GLN A 416 2.64 24.39 14.91
CA GLN A 416 3.36 25.00 13.79
C GLN A 416 2.99 24.34 12.45
N ARG A 417 2.88 22.98 12.42
CA ARG A 417 2.47 22.26 11.22
C ARG A 417 1.07 22.65 10.76
N ILE A 418 0.11 22.74 11.68
CA ILE A 418 -1.25 23.23 11.39
C ILE A 418 -1.19 24.68 10.90
N GLY A 419 -0.40 25.55 11.52
CA GLY A 419 -0.21 26.93 11.11
C GLY A 419 0.32 27.05 9.68
N ALA A 420 1.32 26.25 9.33
CA ALA A 420 1.88 26.19 7.98
C ALA A 420 0.81 25.78 6.94
N LEU A 421 0.01 24.74 7.26
CA LEU A 421 -1.07 24.30 6.37
C LEU A 421 -2.17 25.38 6.20
N LEU A 422 -2.50 26.13 7.25
CA LEU A 422 -3.47 27.24 7.17
C LEU A 422 -3.02 28.36 6.25
N ALA A 423 -1.73 28.60 6.12
CA ALA A 423 -1.18 29.63 5.24
C ALA A 423 -1.30 29.28 3.74
N MET A 424 -1.44 27.99 3.40
CA MET A 424 -1.40 27.50 2.02
C MET A 424 -2.76 27.57 1.32
N GLU A 425 -2.74 27.70 -0.01
CA GLU A 425 -3.91 27.41 -0.84
C GLU A 425 -4.31 25.92 -0.75
N GLN A 426 -5.57 25.60 -1.10
CA GLN A 426 -6.14 24.27 -0.80
C GLN A 426 -5.36 23.13 -1.44
N ASP A 427 -4.99 23.20 -2.72
CA ASP A 427 -4.28 22.11 -3.40
C ASP A 427 -2.87 21.91 -2.82
N ALA A 428 -2.17 23.01 -2.53
CA ALA A 428 -0.87 22.96 -1.86
C ALA A 428 -0.97 22.41 -0.42
N MET A 429 -1.99 22.81 0.33
CA MET A 429 -2.27 22.32 1.68
C MET A 429 -2.55 20.81 1.68
N LEU A 430 -3.30 20.31 0.71
CA LEU A 430 -3.59 18.88 0.57
C LEU A 430 -2.32 18.10 0.22
N ALA A 431 -1.56 18.55 -0.78
CA ALA A 431 -0.31 17.89 -1.17
C ALA A 431 0.72 17.89 -0.05
N ASP A 432 0.91 19.02 0.65
CA ASP A 432 1.83 19.09 1.80
C ASP A 432 1.30 18.31 3.01
N GLY A 433 -0.01 18.24 3.19
CA GLY A 433 -0.64 17.39 4.22
C GLY A 433 -0.44 15.89 4.01
N MET A 434 -0.18 15.44 2.78
CA MET A 434 0.23 14.07 2.47
C MET A 434 1.73 13.82 2.73
N SER A 435 2.53 14.89 2.85
CA SER A 435 3.98 14.80 3.05
C SER A 435 4.34 14.37 4.48
N TYR A 436 5.34 13.50 4.59
CA TYR A 436 5.98 13.12 5.85
C TYR A 436 7.14 14.05 6.22
N SER A 437 7.74 14.73 5.25
CA SER A 437 8.85 15.65 5.48
C SER A 437 8.38 16.90 6.23
N ALA A 438 9.09 17.27 7.29
CA ALA A 438 8.92 18.55 7.98
C ALA A 438 9.69 19.70 7.30
N VAL A 439 10.53 19.38 6.30
CA VAL A 439 11.29 20.35 5.50
C VAL A 439 10.37 20.92 4.43
N GLY A 440 10.23 22.24 4.38
CA GLY A 440 9.34 22.92 3.42
C GLY A 440 9.73 22.67 1.95
N THR A 441 8.76 22.79 1.06
CA THR A 441 8.89 22.44 -0.37
C THR A 441 10.07 23.13 -1.06
N GLU A 442 10.28 24.43 -0.84
CA GLU A 442 11.42 25.17 -1.44
C GLU A 442 12.75 24.59 -1.00
N ARG A 443 12.90 24.29 0.29
CA ARG A 443 14.15 23.71 0.83
C ARG A 443 14.33 22.28 0.31
N ARG A 444 13.26 21.46 0.20
CA ARG A 444 13.36 20.14 -0.44
C ARG A 444 13.84 20.24 -1.88
N ARG A 445 13.31 21.19 -2.65
CA ARG A 445 13.77 21.43 -4.03
C ARG A 445 15.24 21.82 -4.12
N ALA A 446 15.73 22.62 -3.15
CA ALA A 446 17.13 23.01 -3.09
C ALA A 446 18.09 21.82 -2.81
N LEU A 447 17.58 20.72 -2.23
CA LEU A 447 18.37 19.50 -1.99
C LEU A 447 18.62 18.69 -3.27
N LEU A 448 17.88 18.95 -4.35
CA LEU A 448 17.97 18.21 -5.59
C LEU A 448 19.08 18.77 -6.49
N ALA A 449 19.82 17.91 -7.16
CA ALA A 449 20.74 18.31 -8.22
C ALA A 449 19.99 19.08 -9.34
N ALA A 450 20.67 19.95 -10.06
CA ALA A 450 20.03 20.86 -11.03
C ALA A 450 19.18 20.09 -12.06
N GLY A 451 19.71 19.03 -12.67
CA GLY A 451 18.98 18.23 -13.68
C GLY A 451 17.71 17.55 -13.13
N VAL A 452 17.73 17.11 -11.86
CA VAL A 452 16.56 16.52 -11.19
C VAL A 452 15.54 17.62 -10.84
N ARG A 453 16.01 18.75 -10.32
CA ARG A 453 15.17 19.89 -9.93
C ARG A 453 14.38 20.46 -11.11
N ASP A 454 14.99 20.50 -12.29
CA ASP A 454 14.36 21.04 -13.50
C ASP A 454 13.29 20.08 -14.08
N ALA A 455 13.37 18.79 -13.76
CA ALA A 455 12.37 17.79 -14.16
C ALA A 455 11.12 17.76 -13.26
N ILE A 456 11.17 18.41 -12.08
CA ILE A 456 10.08 18.39 -11.10
C ILE A 456 9.23 19.66 -11.22
N PRO A 457 7.88 19.56 -11.17
CA PRO A 457 6.99 20.71 -11.18
C PRO A 457 7.37 21.76 -10.13
N ALA A 458 7.26 23.04 -10.49
CA ALA A 458 7.69 24.15 -9.63
C ALA A 458 6.90 24.23 -8.30
N ASP A 459 5.64 23.79 -8.29
CA ASP A 459 4.79 23.72 -7.09
C ASP A 459 5.10 22.55 -6.16
N GLY A 460 5.99 21.64 -6.58
CA GLY A 460 6.41 20.46 -5.79
C GLY A 460 5.32 19.42 -5.54
N ILE A 461 4.20 19.49 -6.30
CA ILE A 461 3.13 18.50 -6.20
C ILE A 461 3.47 17.33 -7.11
N ALA A 462 3.49 16.11 -6.54
CA ALA A 462 3.69 14.89 -7.30
C ALA A 462 2.64 14.72 -8.41
N ASP A 463 3.08 14.34 -9.60
CA ASP A 463 2.17 14.14 -10.74
C ASP A 463 1.11 13.08 -10.46
N GLY A 464 1.44 12.03 -9.72
CA GLY A 464 0.50 11.00 -9.30
C GLY A 464 -0.66 11.51 -8.45
N LEU A 465 -0.48 12.62 -7.71
CA LEU A 465 -1.54 13.23 -6.90
C LEU A 465 -2.43 14.20 -7.69
N ARG A 466 -1.94 14.76 -8.82
CA ARG A 466 -2.65 15.80 -9.59
C ARG A 466 -4.00 15.34 -10.10
N HIS A 467 -4.11 14.08 -10.52
CA HIS A 467 -5.39 13.55 -11.01
C HIS A 467 -6.48 13.61 -9.93
N SER A 468 -6.18 13.13 -8.72
CA SER A 468 -7.10 13.21 -7.58
C SER A 468 -7.41 14.65 -7.17
N LEU A 469 -6.40 15.52 -7.12
CA LEU A 469 -6.59 16.94 -6.82
C LEU A 469 -7.51 17.62 -7.84
N TYR A 470 -7.35 17.31 -9.12
CA TYR A 470 -8.20 17.85 -10.18
C TYR A 470 -9.63 17.29 -10.12
N ALA A 471 -9.77 15.98 -9.98
CA ALA A 471 -11.08 15.29 -9.96
C ALA A 471 -11.96 15.70 -8.77
N THR A 472 -11.33 16.09 -7.66
CA THR A 472 -12.03 16.47 -6.42
C THR A 472 -12.11 17.99 -6.19
N ARG A 473 -11.74 18.80 -7.21
CA ARG A 473 -11.73 20.27 -7.08
C ARG A 473 -13.11 20.81 -6.67
N GLY A 474 -13.12 21.72 -5.71
CA GLY A 474 -14.36 22.32 -5.16
C GLY A 474 -15.02 21.51 -4.04
N ARG A 475 -14.54 20.30 -3.74
CA ARG A 475 -15.06 19.50 -2.61
C ARG A 475 -14.44 19.92 -1.27
N HIS A 476 -15.03 19.42 -0.19
CA HIS A 476 -14.52 19.68 1.16
C HIS A 476 -13.10 19.11 1.33
N PRO A 477 -12.13 19.84 1.95
CA PRO A 477 -10.74 19.39 2.07
C PRO A 477 -10.58 17.97 2.66
N VAL A 478 -11.40 17.60 3.63
CA VAL A 478 -11.34 16.25 4.23
C VAL A 478 -11.74 15.16 3.23
N GLU A 479 -12.76 15.39 2.41
CA GLU A 479 -13.17 14.44 1.35
C GLU A 479 -12.07 14.29 0.30
N ARG A 480 -11.40 15.38 -0.01
CA ARG A 480 -10.26 15.41 -0.92
C ARG A 480 -9.05 14.64 -0.36
N PHE A 481 -8.78 14.73 0.96
CA PHE A 481 -7.76 13.90 1.59
C PHE A 481 -8.10 12.42 1.49
N VAL A 482 -9.35 12.03 1.79
CA VAL A 482 -9.79 10.63 1.67
C VAL A 482 -9.62 10.12 0.23
N ASP A 483 -9.92 10.94 -0.78
CA ASP A 483 -9.69 10.56 -2.18
C ASP A 483 -8.20 10.38 -2.51
N LEU A 484 -7.33 11.31 -2.07
CA LEU A 484 -5.87 11.20 -2.22
C LEU A 484 -5.31 9.95 -1.54
N GLU A 485 -5.89 9.58 -0.40
CA GLU A 485 -5.49 8.39 0.35
C GLU A 485 -5.92 7.11 -0.38
N LEU A 486 -7.18 6.99 -0.74
CA LEU A 486 -7.71 5.78 -1.38
C LEU A 486 -7.14 5.54 -2.79
N ASN A 487 -6.81 6.60 -3.54
CA ASN A 487 -6.31 6.48 -4.92
C ASN A 487 -4.78 6.66 -5.06
N GLY A 488 -4.07 6.99 -3.98
CA GLY A 488 -2.62 7.23 -4.00
C GLY A 488 -1.92 6.58 -2.81
N PHE A 489 -2.09 7.12 -1.59
CA PHE A 489 -1.37 6.64 -0.41
C PHE A 489 -1.63 5.15 -0.10
N MET A 490 -2.86 4.69 -0.19
CA MET A 490 -3.20 3.30 0.05
C MET A 490 -2.52 2.34 -0.94
N PRO A 491 -2.76 2.43 -2.26
CA PRO A 491 -2.21 1.48 -3.22
C PRO A 491 -0.69 1.61 -3.40
N ASP A 492 -0.13 2.81 -3.24
CA ASP A 492 1.29 3.06 -3.53
C ASP A 492 2.19 2.92 -2.29
N HIS A 493 1.62 3.01 -1.09
CA HIS A 493 2.36 2.92 0.17
C HIS A 493 1.83 1.81 1.09
N ASN A 494 0.66 2.00 1.75
CA ASN A 494 0.21 1.09 2.80
C ASN A 494 -0.03 -0.35 2.31
N LEU A 495 -0.75 -0.51 1.20
CA LEU A 495 -1.02 -1.84 0.63
C LEU A 495 0.23 -2.43 0.01
N ASN A 496 1.07 -1.59 -0.63
CA ASN A 496 2.30 -2.02 -1.26
C ASN A 496 3.28 -2.66 -0.26
N TYR A 497 3.59 -1.96 0.86
CA TYR A 497 4.50 -2.55 1.85
C TYR A 497 3.84 -3.70 2.61
N SER A 498 2.54 -3.62 2.90
CA SER A 498 1.83 -4.71 3.60
C SER A 498 1.84 -6.01 2.79
N ASP A 499 1.58 -5.93 1.49
CA ASP A 499 1.61 -7.09 0.59
C ASP A 499 3.04 -7.63 0.45
N LYS A 500 4.01 -6.78 0.04
CA LYS A 500 5.37 -7.24 -0.28
C LYS A 500 6.08 -7.84 0.93
N MET A 501 6.00 -7.18 2.08
CA MET A 501 6.70 -7.64 3.27
C MET A 501 6.06 -8.89 3.88
N ALA A 502 4.73 -9.00 3.88
CA ALA A 502 4.06 -10.22 4.33
C ALA A 502 4.35 -11.39 3.36
N MET A 503 4.36 -11.12 2.05
CA MET A 503 4.67 -12.12 1.04
C MET A 503 6.13 -12.60 1.10
N GLN A 504 7.06 -11.78 1.60
CA GLN A 504 8.43 -12.20 1.87
C GLN A 504 8.48 -13.38 2.88
N ALA A 505 7.54 -13.42 3.81
CA ALA A 505 7.35 -14.55 4.73
C ALA A 505 6.40 -15.64 4.18
N GLY A 506 5.89 -15.51 2.96
CA GLY A 506 4.87 -16.41 2.40
C GLY A 506 3.55 -16.35 3.18
N VAL A 507 3.10 -15.15 3.57
CA VAL A 507 1.85 -14.89 4.27
C VAL A 507 1.01 -13.88 3.50
N GLU A 508 -0.27 -14.20 3.30
CA GLU A 508 -1.24 -13.30 2.68
C GLU A 508 -1.83 -12.33 3.71
N VAL A 509 -1.80 -11.03 3.41
CA VAL A 509 -2.57 -10.03 4.16
C VAL A 509 -3.84 -9.67 3.40
N ARG A 510 -5.00 -9.81 4.08
CA ARG A 510 -6.33 -9.37 3.63
C ARG A 510 -6.74 -8.13 4.39
N VAL A 511 -7.47 -7.25 3.72
CA VAL A 511 -7.75 -5.88 4.21
C VAL A 511 -9.26 -5.56 4.15
N PRO A 512 -10.09 -6.09 5.07
CA PRO A 512 -11.55 -5.96 4.99
C PRO A 512 -12.04 -4.51 4.95
N LEU A 513 -11.34 -3.56 5.58
CA LEU A 513 -11.71 -2.14 5.57
C LEU A 513 -11.42 -1.44 4.24
N VAL A 514 -10.76 -2.13 3.30
CA VAL A 514 -10.48 -1.68 1.93
C VAL A 514 -11.37 -2.41 0.89
N ASP A 515 -12.35 -3.18 1.34
CA ASP A 515 -13.33 -3.80 0.44
C ASP A 515 -14.13 -2.73 -0.32
N HIS A 516 -14.18 -2.83 -1.65
CA HIS A 516 -14.80 -1.81 -2.51
C HIS A 516 -16.28 -1.56 -2.18
N ARG A 517 -17.02 -2.56 -1.65
CA ARG A 517 -18.40 -2.43 -1.21
C ARG A 517 -18.50 -1.56 0.04
N LEU A 518 -17.58 -1.76 0.99
CA LEU A 518 -17.50 -0.93 2.19
C LEU A 518 -17.10 0.50 1.83
N VAL A 519 -16.09 0.66 0.98
CA VAL A 519 -15.66 1.96 0.47
C VAL A 519 -16.84 2.69 -0.18
N ALA A 520 -17.60 2.02 -1.06
CA ALA A 520 -18.76 2.61 -1.72
C ALA A 520 -19.80 3.09 -0.70
N SER A 521 -20.12 2.29 0.33
CA SER A 521 -21.12 2.66 1.33
C SER A 521 -20.66 3.80 2.25
N VAL A 522 -19.39 3.77 2.70
CA VAL A 522 -18.85 4.79 3.62
C VAL A 522 -18.60 6.11 2.91
N MET A 523 -18.23 6.09 1.62
CA MET A 523 -18.03 7.33 0.85
C MET A 523 -19.35 8.11 0.65
N GLN A 524 -20.50 7.46 0.70
CA GLN A 524 -21.82 8.13 0.64
C GLN A 524 -22.27 8.71 1.99
N LEU A 525 -21.58 8.43 3.10
CA LEU A 525 -21.91 8.99 4.38
C LEU A 525 -21.52 10.47 4.49
N PRO A 526 -22.33 11.31 5.16
CA PRO A 526 -21.99 12.70 5.40
C PRO A 526 -20.71 12.81 6.24
N LEU A 527 -19.93 13.86 6.00
CA LEU A 527 -18.66 14.08 6.70
C LEU A 527 -18.82 14.10 8.22
N SER A 528 -19.92 14.64 8.73
CA SER A 528 -20.26 14.68 10.17
C SER A 528 -20.39 13.30 10.81
N ALA A 529 -20.70 12.27 10.05
CA ALA A 529 -20.71 10.88 10.53
C ALA A 529 -19.29 10.32 10.71
N LYS A 530 -18.32 10.82 9.97
CA LYS A 530 -16.93 10.33 9.97
C LYS A 530 -16.04 11.11 10.93
N ILE A 531 -16.14 12.45 10.97
CA ILE A 531 -15.24 13.32 11.75
C ILE A 531 -15.95 14.53 12.37
N SER A 532 -15.45 14.95 13.53
CA SER A 532 -15.69 16.26 14.14
C SER A 532 -14.37 16.82 14.71
N LEU A 533 -14.36 18.07 15.19
CA LEU A 533 -13.17 18.64 15.87
C LEU A 533 -12.75 17.86 17.13
N ARG A 534 -13.65 17.07 17.72
CA ARG A 534 -13.40 16.32 18.97
C ARG A 534 -13.17 14.83 18.72
N GLU A 535 -13.63 14.29 17.61
CA GLU A 535 -13.66 12.85 17.40
C GLU A 535 -13.49 12.51 15.93
N THR A 536 -12.57 11.58 15.66
CA THR A 536 -12.35 10.92 14.36
C THR A 536 -12.99 9.53 14.36
N LYS A 537 -13.21 8.93 13.19
CA LYS A 537 -13.79 7.58 13.03
C LYS A 537 -15.16 7.41 13.73
N ARG A 538 -15.96 8.45 13.81
CA ARG A 538 -17.18 8.52 14.66
C ARG A 538 -18.12 7.35 14.44
N ILE A 539 -18.50 7.07 13.18
CA ILE A 539 -19.42 5.97 12.89
C ILE A 539 -18.80 4.59 13.14
N LEU A 540 -17.51 4.41 12.87
CA LEU A 540 -16.81 3.17 13.15
C LEU A 540 -16.75 2.92 14.67
N ARG A 541 -16.41 3.94 15.48
CA ARG A 541 -16.44 3.84 16.93
C ARG A 541 -17.87 3.55 17.45
N ALA A 542 -18.87 4.21 16.87
CA ALA A 542 -20.27 3.98 17.24
C ALA A 542 -20.73 2.55 16.90
N SER A 543 -20.27 1.98 15.79
CA SER A 543 -20.62 0.61 15.40
C SER A 543 -20.02 -0.46 16.30
N GLN A 544 -19.00 -0.13 17.08
CA GLN A 544 -18.30 -1.10 17.95
C GLN A 544 -18.59 -0.92 19.45
N ARG A 545 -19.54 -0.06 19.82
CA ARG A 545 -19.82 0.26 21.24
C ARG A 545 -20.27 -0.92 22.09
N ASP A 546 -20.97 -1.85 21.50
CA ASP A 546 -21.47 -3.07 22.16
C ASP A 546 -20.49 -4.24 22.14
N ARG A 547 -19.34 -4.09 21.47
CA ARG A 547 -18.37 -5.18 21.20
C ARG A 547 -16.98 -4.94 21.78
N LEU A 548 -16.58 -3.69 21.95
CA LEU A 548 -15.22 -3.34 22.37
C LEU A 548 -15.21 -2.53 23.67
N PRO A 549 -14.16 -2.69 24.50
CA PRO A 549 -14.00 -1.89 25.72
C PRO A 549 -13.97 -0.39 25.44
N ALA A 550 -14.53 0.41 26.35
CA ALA A 550 -14.59 1.87 26.21
C ALA A 550 -13.21 2.51 26.02
N GLN A 551 -12.15 1.95 26.63
CA GLN A 551 -10.76 2.41 26.47
C GLN A 551 -10.31 2.34 25.00
N ILE A 552 -10.70 1.32 24.26
CA ILE A 552 -10.38 1.15 22.84
C ILE A 552 -11.15 2.16 21.98
N LEU A 553 -12.42 2.37 22.31
CA LEU A 553 -13.29 3.30 21.58
C LEU A 553 -12.89 4.77 21.76
N THR A 554 -12.24 5.13 22.86
CA THR A 554 -11.81 6.50 23.15
C THR A 554 -10.32 6.75 22.88
N ARG A 555 -9.56 5.70 22.56
CA ARG A 555 -8.12 5.77 22.30
C ARG A 555 -7.82 6.73 21.16
N ALA A 556 -6.83 7.63 21.39
CA ALA A 556 -6.30 8.47 20.30
C ALA A 556 -5.52 7.64 19.30
N LYS A 557 -5.56 8.04 18.02
CA LYS A 557 -4.72 7.41 16.97
C LYS A 557 -3.25 7.52 17.34
N GLN A 558 -2.58 6.39 17.32
CA GLN A 558 -1.12 6.30 17.38
C GLN A 558 -0.62 5.66 16.08
N GLY A 559 0.46 6.20 15.51
CA GLY A 559 1.08 5.66 14.31
C GLY A 559 1.91 4.43 14.65
N PHE A 560 2.02 3.51 13.72
CA PHE A 560 3.11 2.55 13.68
C PHE A 560 4.38 3.37 13.41
N GLY A 561 5.27 3.45 14.37
CA GLY A 561 6.44 4.32 14.25
C GLY A 561 7.66 3.77 14.96
N VAL A 562 8.81 4.15 14.45
CA VAL A 562 10.10 3.90 15.06
C VAL A 562 10.81 5.25 15.27
N PRO A 563 11.72 5.38 16.24
CA PRO A 563 12.38 6.64 16.56
C PRO A 563 13.45 7.00 15.52
N VAL A 564 13.05 7.20 14.25
CA VAL A 564 13.97 7.49 13.13
C VAL A 564 14.89 8.66 13.45
N ARG A 565 14.37 9.71 14.10
CA ARG A 565 15.18 10.87 14.52
C ARG A 565 16.30 10.44 15.46
N SER A 566 15.97 9.72 16.54
CA SER A 566 16.93 9.26 17.54
C SER A 566 17.97 8.33 16.91
N TRP A 567 17.55 7.51 15.96
CA TRP A 567 18.45 6.59 15.24
C TRP A 567 19.45 7.33 14.37
N LEU A 568 19.00 8.29 13.56
CA LEU A 568 19.89 9.09 12.72
C LEU A 568 20.82 10.03 13.51
N GLN A 569 20.45 10.38 14.73
CA GLN A 569 21.31 11.13 15.65
C GLN A 569 22.22 10.23 16.50
N GLY A 570 21.97 8.92 16.52
CA GLY A 570 22.67 7.92 17.32
C GLY A 570 23.15 6.72 16.50
N PRO A 571 22.54 5.53 16.64
CA PRO A 571 23.10 4.27 16.12
C PRO A 571 23.16 4.19 14.58
N ALA A 572 22.30 4.88 13.84
CA ALA A 572 22.33 4.92 12.38
C ALA A 572 23.12 6.12 11.82
N ARG A 573 23.82 6.89 12.66
CA ARG A 573 24.54 8.09 12.24
C ARG A 573 25.63 7.79 11.22
N ASP A 574 26.46 6.78 11.47
CA ASP A 574 27.57 6.44 10.56
C ASP A 574 27.05 5.95 9.20
N LEU A 575 25.97 5.19 9.19
CA LEU A 575 25.28 4.77 7.97
C LEU A 575 24.72 6.00 7.21
N MET A 576 24.09 6.93 7.91
CA MET A 576 23.62 8.18 7.31
C MET A 576 24.78 8.98 6.70
N GLU A 577 25.90 9.12 7.40
CA GLU A 577 27.07 9.85 6.90
C GLU A 577 27.68 9.19 5.65
N ASP A 578 27.75 7.85 5.59
CA ASP A 578 28.21 7.12 4.39
C ASP A 578 27.27 7.36 3.21
N LEU A 579 25.98 7.05 3.39
CA LEU A 579 24.99 7.10 2.31
C LEU A 579 24.70 8.52 1.81
N THR A 580 24.95 9.54 2.62
CA THR A 580 24.79 10.96 2.28
C THR A 580 26.10 11.72 2.28
N SER A 581 27.24 11.04 2.06
CA SER A 581 28.54 11.69 1.90
C SER A 581 28.60 12.50 0.60
N PRO A 582 29.40 13.59 0.54
CA PRO A 582 29.56 14.34 -0.71
C PRO A 582 30.04 13.44 -1.87
N ALA A 583 30.89 12.46 -1.61
CA ALA A 583 31.38 11.51 -2.61
C ALA A 583 30.23 10.66 -3.17
N THR A 584 29.39 10.08 -2.29
CA THR A 584 28.21 9.27 -2.67
C THR A 584 27.20 10.11 -3.47
N LEU A 585 26.84 11.29 -2.95
CA LEU A 585 25.83 12.16 -3.58
C LEU A 585 26.28 12.64 -4.96
N ASN A 586 27.55 13.04 -5.10
CA ASN A 586 28.10 13.50 -6.39
C ASN A 586 28.22 12.35 -7.41
N ALA A 587 28.60 11.16 -6.96
CA ALA A 587 28.65 9.98 -7.84
C ALA A 587 27.26 9.59 -8.36
N ARG A 588 26.21 9.70 -7.53
CA ARG A 588 24.82 9.40 -7.90
C ARG A 588 24.18 10.52 -8.73
N GLY A 589 24.50 11.78 -8.46
CA GLY A 589 24.02 12.94 -9.22
C GLY A 589 22.53 13.28 -9.03
N LEU A 590 21.89 12.80 -7.96
CA LEU A 590 20.49 13.07 -7.66
C LEU A 590 20.30 14.27 -6.73
N PHE A 591 21.26 14.55 -5.86
CA PHE A 591 21.18 15.55 -4.81
C PHE A 591 22.36 16.54 -4.87
N ASP A 592 22.09 17.76 -4.39
CA ASP A 592 23.10 18.79 -4.19
C ASP A 592 23.85 18.53 -2.87
N SER A 593 25.13 18.20 -2.96
CA SER A 593 25.93 17.78 -1.80
C SER A 593 26.08 18.88 -0.76
N ASP A 594 26.16 20.16 -1.16
CA ASP A 594 26.35 21.28 -0.22
C ASP A 594 25.03 21.57 0.53
N ALA A 595 23.91 21.54 -0.19
CA ALA A 595 22.59 21.71 0.43
C ALA A 595 22.27 20.58 1.40
N VAL A 596 22.63 19.33 1.08
CA VAL A 596 22.46 18.17 1.98
C VAL A 596 23.37 18.30 3.20
N ALA A 597 24.64 18.73 3.05
CA ALA A 597 25.55 18.97 4.17
C ALA A 597 25.00 20.04 5.13
N ALA A 598 24.45 21.14 4.60
CA ALA A 598 23.80 22.18 5.39
C ALA A 598 22.56 21.65 6.13
N LEU A 599 21.74 20.80 5.48
CA LEU A 599 20.58 20.17 6.12
C LEU A 599 20.99 19.23 7.26
N LYS A 600 22.03 18.41 7.07
CA LYS A 600 22.58 17.53 8.12
C LYS A 600 23.08 18.32 9.33
N ALA A 601 23.81 19.42 9.10
CA ALA A 601 24.27 20.29 10.17
C ALA A 601 23.11 20.91 10.98
N ASP A 602 22.04 21.33 10.31
CA ASP A 602 20.84 21.84 10.96
C ASP A 602 20.09 20.76 11.75
N PHE A 603 20.04 19.54 11.23
CA PHE A 603 19.42 18.38 11.88
C PHE A 603 20.19 17.96 13.14
N GLN A 604 21.52 17.85 13.05
CA GLN A 604 22.38 17.51 14.19
C GLN A 604 22.31 18.56 15.29
N ALA A 605 22.21 19.84 14.92
CA ALA A 605 22.03 20.94 15.85
C ALA A 605 20.58 21.09 16.36
N SER A 606 19.68 20.17 16.00
CA SER A 606 18.24 20.19 16.34
C SER A 606 17.52 21.49 15.92
N ARG A 607 18.02 22.20 14.90
CA ARG A 607 17.38 23.40 14.34
C ARG A 607 16.21 23.05 13.41
N VAL A 608 16.30 21.89 12.74
CA VAL A 608 15.28 21.39 11.81
C VAL A 608 15.04 19.90 12.04
N ASP A 609 13.79 19.46 11.94
CA ASP A 609 13.46 18.06 11.87
C ASP A 609 13.59 17.55 10.42
N ALA A 610 14.73 16.96 10.11
CA ALA A 610 15.02 16.46 8.77
C ALA A 610 15.03 14.92 8.69
N ALA A 611 14.60 14.21 9.74
CA ALA A 611 14.66 12.74 9.78
C ALA A 611 13.96 12.11 8.57
N PHE A 612 12.72 12.49 8.31
CA PHE A 612 11.93 12.03 7.15
C PHE A 612 12.25 12.76 5.83
N THR A 613 13.42 13.39 5.74
CA THR A 613 14.02 13.88 4.49
C THR A 613 15.34 13.17 4.22
N LEU A 614 16.15 12.97 5.26
CA LEU A 614 17.43 12.26 5.17
C LEU A 614 17.23 10.75 4.98
N PHE A 615 16.26 10.17 5.68
CA PHE A 615 15.97 8.73 5.59
C PHE A 615 15.56 8.28 4.16
N PRO A 616 14.66 8.97 3.43
CA PRO A 616 14.41 8.67 2.02
C PRO A 616 15.65 8.77 1.12
N MET A 617 16.56 9.72 1.37
CA MET A 617 17.83 9.79 0.62
C MET A 617 18.70 8.55 0.85
N MET A 618 18.77 8.09 2.11
CA MET A 618 19.48 6.86 2.47
C MET A 618 18.85 5.64 1.79
N ALA A 619 17.52 5.50 1.85
CA ALA A 619 16.79 4.41 1.21
C ALA A 619 17.01 4.41 -0.31
N MET A 620 17.03 5.58 -0.93
CA MET A 620 17.28 5.74 -2.37
C MET A 620 18.69 5.29 -2.76
N GLU A 621 19.72 5.68 -2.00
CA GLU A 621 21.09 5.23 -2.28
C GLU A 621 21.27 3.72 -2.05
N LEU A 622 20.66 3.15 -0.99
CA LEU A 622 20.66 1.71 -0.75
C LEU A 622 20.00 0.95 -1.90
N TRP A 623 18.86 1.43 -2.39
CA TRP A 623 18.16 0.84 -3.52
C TRP A 623 18.99 0.90 -4.80
N CYS A 624 19.62 2.03 -5.10
CA CYS A 624 20.51 2.17 -6.25
C CYS A 624 21.71 1.23 -6.16
N ARG A 625 22.36 1.11 -4.99
CA ARG A 625 23.47 0.16 -4.78
C ARG A 625 23.03 -1.29 -5.01
N ALA A 626 21.81 -1.66 -4.56
CA ALA A 626 21.26 -2.99 -4.79
C ALA A 626 20.96 -3.25 -6.28
N LEU A 627 20.40 -2.25 -6.99
CA LEU A 627 20.14 -2.33 -8.42
C LEU A 627 21.44 -2.48 -9.22
N ASP A 628 22.49 -1.70 -8.90
CA ASP A 628 23.82 -1.77 -9.52
C ASP A 628 24.46 -3.16 -9.28
N SER A 629 24.31 -3.72 -8.06
CA SER A 629 24.84 -5.05 -7.70
C SER A 629 24.13 -6.19 -8.43
N ALA A 630 22.82 -6.08 -8.63
CA ALA A 630 22.05 -7.05 -9.39
C ALA A 630 22.43 -7.09 -10.87
N GLU A 631 23.05 -6.04 -11.40
CA GLU A 631 23.58 -5.99 -12.76
C GLU A 631 24.89 -6.79 -12.92
N THR A 632 25.68 -6.87 -11.84
CA THR A 632 26.99 -7.54 -11.86
C THR A 632 26.94 -9.00 -11.43
N ALA A 633 25.81 -9.49 -10.95
CA ALA A 633 25.63 -10.90 -10.60
C ALA A 633 25.54 -11.74 -11.89
N PRO A 634 26.36 -12.80 -12.05
CA PRO A 634 26.21 -13.71 -13.20
C PRO A 634 24.84 -14.39 -13.14
N ALA A 635 24.20 -14.45 -14.32
CA ALA A 635 22.87 -15.02 -14.52
C ALA A 635 22.79 -16.52 -14.15
#